data_91b5ae3f595822d044f9eb27c2249eed
#
_entry.id   91b5ae3f595822d044f9eb27c2249eed
#
_cell.length_a   1.000
_cell.length_b   1.000
_cell.length_c   1.000
_cell.angle_alpha   90.00
_cell.angle_beta   90.00
_cell.angle_gamma   90.00
#
_symmetry.space_group_name_H-M   'P 1'
#
loop_
_entity.id
_entity.type
_entity.pdbx_description
1 polymer ?
#
loop_
_entity_poly.entity_id
_entity_poly.type
_entity_poly.pdbx_seq_one_letter_code
_entity_poly.pdbx_strand_id
1 'polypeptide(L)'
;MKRINILDEHTSNKIAAGEVVERPSSVVKELVENSIDANSKNITIEIEEGGVAAIRVIDDGFGVHNLDIEKAFMPHATSKIKNVDDIYSINTLGFRGEALPSIASVSKLTFRSKPAECDFGKELALEAGEKVSLNDIGMNNGSFIEVKDLFFNVPARRKFLKSTSREGSLINDIILRIALCNPNISFKLFNNGKKVLHTYGDRNLINSIRTIYGKNISEHVLPFKYEDDDLKIHGFIGKEIIARGSRNNESIFVNNRYIKNKTIVAAVENAFKSFSTISKFPFFVLFIDLPPEDIDVNIHPTKAEIKFKDERIVYKRVFDTVHHALKEDIFNSFAETKKSEPTETIEEIKLDLDNNYINDKIDEPLIQNKVEPSINDIYNNITVHDVAKEEELYNRLKEINKNKSISSINNFINDDNEKYNSSFNENNIVNPDNNNGNSHISNINSQFSSSGITYDNTQNQAISTESIKSESKAKFPDLRIIGQFNKTYILAEYADILYIIDQHAAHEKILYEKYSRDIENGEIVVQQLLLPCLIDLSLDDYECYNENKDIFINSGFVIEEFGGNTISLKEVPYFLGKLDAKNFLLSIIDNLKNLGSGKTVEVKLNKIATMACKAAVKANDYLTQLEMEKLISDLRYIDNPFNCPHGRPIIIKFTEYELDKKFRRIV
;
A
#
# COMPACT_ATOMS: atom_id res chain seq x y z
N MET A 1 -3.65 -42.71 38.78
CA MET A 1 -4.27 -41.89 37.72
C MET A 1 -5.17 -40.87 38.41
N LYS A 2 -5.01 -39.56 38.15
CA LYS A 2 -5.95 -38.54 38.65
C LYS A 2 -7.24 -38.62 37.87
N ARG A 3 -8.39 -38.65 38.52
CA ARG A 3 -9.71 -38.69 37.89
C ARG A 3 -10.12 -37.31 37.43
N ILE A 4 -10.92 -37.20 36.37
CA ILE A 4 -11.54 -35.96 35.87
C ILE A 4 -12.64 -35.61 36.87
N ASN A 5 -12.61 -34.37 37.35
CA ASN A 5 -13.64 -33.76 38.21
C ASN A 5 -14.36 -32.64 37.45
N ILE A 6 -15.65 -32.51 37.70
CA ILE A 6 -16.44 -31.35 37.27
C ILE A 6 -16.14 -30.23 38.26
N LEU A 7 -15.75 -29.09 37.77
CA LEU A 7 -15.50 -27.89 38.58
C LEU A 7 -16.83 -27.30 39.07
N ASP A 8 -16.82 -26.69 40.25
CA ASP A 8 -17.93 -25.88 40.69
C ASP A 8 -18.11 -24.63 39.81
N GLU A 9 -19.31 -24.07 39.78
CA GLU A 9 -19.68 -22.93 38.95
C GLU A 9 -18.80 -21.68 39.23
N HIS A 10 -18.49 -21.43 40.51
CA HIS A 10 -17.66 -20.31 40.89
C HIS A 10 -16.19 -20.48 40.39
N THR A 11 -15.63 -21.66 40.45
CA THR A 11 -14.28 -21.94 39.91
C THR A 11 -14.30 -21.89 38.39
N SER A 12 -15.35 -22.44 37.75
CA SER A 12 -15.52 -22.40 36.30
C SER A 12 -15.61 -20.94 35.78
N ASN A 13 -16.43 -20.11 36.45
CA ASN A 13 -16.57 -18.69 36.11
C ASN A 13 -15.26 -17.89 36.30
N LYS A 14 -14.44 -18.21 37.31
CA LYS A 14 -13.11 -17.59 37.47
C LYS A 14 -12.12 -17.98 36.37
N ILE A 15 -12.20 -19.21 35.88
CA ILE A 15 -11.38 -19.67 34.75
C ILE A 15 -11.84 -18.99 33.46
N ALA A 16 -13.14 -18.97 33.16
CA ALA A 16 -13.73 -18.31 32.01
C ALA A 16 -13.45 -16.78 32.03
N ALA A 17 -13.60 -16.14 33.21
CA ALA A 17 -13.16 -14.76 33.40
C ALA A 17 -11.68 -14.55 33.05
N GLY A 18 -10.88 -15.63 33.16
CA GLY A 18 -9.46 -15.64 32.78
C GLY A 18 -9.21 -15.41 31.31
N GLU A 19 -10.08 -15.89 30.49
CA GLU A 19 -9.97 -15.80 29.02
C GLU A 19 -10.57 -14.50 28.48
N VAL A 20 -11.61 -13.97 29.13
CA VAL A 20 -12.35 -12.77 28.70
C VAL A 20 -11.75 -11.49 29.29
N VAL A 21 -11.39 -11.50 30.59
CA VAL A 21 -10.90 -10.34 31.34
C VAL A 21 -9.44 -10.51 31.67
N GLU A 22 -8.57 -10.14 30.76
CA GLU A 22 -7.11 -10.24 30.96
C GLU A 22 -6.54 -9.06 31.78
N ARG A 23 -7.06 -7.84 31.54
CA ARG A 23 -6.56 -6.58 32.11
C ARG A 23 -7.64 -5.49 32.12
N PRO A 24 -7.40 -4.32 32.82
CA PRO A 24 -8.36 -3.22 32.87
C PRO A 24 -8.83 -2.73 31.50
N SER A 25 -7.93 -2.67 30.50
CA SER A 25 -8.28 -2.23 29.15
C SER A 25 -9.26 -3.17 28.46
N SER A 26 -9.25 -4.48 28.76
CA SER A 26 -10.25 -5.43 28.23
C SER A 26 -11.62 -5.15 28.83
N VAL A 27 -11.70 -4.83 30.14
CA VAL A 27 -12.95 -4.44 30.81
C VAL A 27 -13.53 -3.18 30.16
N VAL A 28 -12.72 -2.11 30.04
CA VAL A 28 -13.17 -0.85 29.43
C VAL A 28 -13.66 -1.09 28.00
N LYS A 29 -12.95 -1.89 27.20
CA LYS A 29 -13.35 -2.23 25.82
C LYS A 29 -14.74 -2.85 25.79
N GLU A 30 -14.98 -3.93 26.54
CA GLU A 30 -16.26 -4.64 26.54
C GLU A 30 -17.41 -3.76 27.04
N LEU A 31 -17.18 -2.93 28.08
CA LEU A 31 -18.21 -2.03 28.59
C LEU A 31 -18.59 -0.94 27.60
N VAL A 32 -17.59 -0.35 26.92
CA VAL A 32 -17.81 0.71 25.92
C VAL A 32 -18.46 0.12 24.65
N GLU A 33 -18.07 -1.09 24.22
CA GLU A 33 -18.70 -1.79 23.10
C GLU A 33 -20.19 -2.09 23.41
N ASN A 34 -20.53 -2.43 24.66
CA ASN A 34 -21.94 -2.58 25.08
C ASN A 34 -22.72 -1.27 25.04
N SER A 35 -22.10 -0.15 25.43
CA SER A 35 -22.72 1.18 25.33
C SER A 35 -22.94 1.61 23.88
N ILE A 36 -22.02 1.27 22.97
CA ILE A 36 -22.19 1.49 21.51
C ILE A 36 -23.35 0.66 20.97
N ASP A 37 -23.40 -0.63 21.30
CA ASP A 37 -24.47 -1.56 20.92
C ASP A 37 -25.83 -1.12 21.50
N ALA A 38 -25.84 -0.39 22.63
CA ALA A 38 -27.01 0.26 23.21
C ALA A 38 -27.44 1.56 22.49
N ASN A 39 -26.81 1.87 21.34
CA ASN A 39 -27.08 3.04 20.51
C ASN A 39 -26.90 4.38 21.22
N SER A 40 -25.93 4.46 22.14
CA SER A 40 -25.59 5.66 22.88
C SER A 40 -25.00 6.73 21.98
N LYS A 41 -25.28 7.99 22.30
CA LYS A 41 -24.71 9.17 21.65
C LYS A 41 -23.59 9.80 22.47
N ASN A 42 -23.64 9.64 23.78
CA ASN A 42 -22.65 10.16 24.72
C ASN A 42 -22.19 9.04 25.63
N ILE A 43 -20.87 8.79 25.65
CA ILE A 43 -20.23 7.79 26.52
C ILE A 43 -19.15 8.49 27.32
N THR A 44 -19.26 8.43 28.65
CA THR A 44 -18.27 8.96 29.59
C THR A 44 -17.57 7.80 30.28
N ILE A 45 -16.25 7.79 30.24
CA ILE A 45 -15.40 6.79 30.86
C ILE A 45 -14.53 7.48 31.90
N GLU A 46 -14.52 6.94 33.13
CA GLU A 46 -13.67 7.42 34.21
C GLU A 46 -12.84 6.27 34.77
N ILE A 47 -11.55 6.47 34.91
CA ILE A 47 -10.63 5.47 35.45
C ILE A 47 -9.78 6.04 36.61
N GLU A 48 -9.55 5.19 37.60
CA GLU A 48 -8.70 5.49 38.75
C GLU A 48 -7.60 4.42 38.85
N GLU A 49 -6.36 4.83 39.13
CA GLU A 49 -5.18 3.96 39.26
C GLU A 49 -5.03 3.01 38.04
N GLY A 50 -5.19 3.56 36.83
CA GLY A 50 -5.09 2.75 35.61
C GLY A 50 -6.23 1.72 35.41
N GLY A 51 -7.37 1.96 36.07
CA GLY A 51 -8.56 1.09 36.01
C GLY A 51 -8.51 -0.09 36.99
N VAL A 52 -7.55 -0.12 37.92
CA VAL A 52 -7.46 -1.16 38.92
C VAL A 52 -8.33 -0.83 40.13
N ALA A 53 -8.31 0.44 40.59
CA ALA A 53 -9.13 0.91 41.71
C ALA A 53 -10.59 1.12 41.28
N ALA A 54 -10.81 1.82 40.19
CA ALA A 54 -12.17 1.99 39.63
C ALA A 54 -12.17 2.18 38.11
N ILE A 55 -13.21 1.63 37.45
CA ILE A 55 -13.63 1.90 36.08
C ILE A 55 -15.10 2.25 36.13
N ARG A 56 -15.51 3.41 35.60
CA ARG A 56 -16.89 3.82 35.44
C ARG A 56 -17.19 4.09 33.99
N VAL A 57 -18.26 3.52 33.46
CA VAL A 57 -18.78 3.81 32.12
C VAL A 57 -20.22 4.27 32.26
N ILE A 58 -20.52 5.44 31.69
CA ILE A 58 -21.82 6.10 31.75
C ILE A 58 -22.26 6.36 30.31
N ASP A 59 -23.44 5.92 29.96
CA ASP A 59 -24.01 6.07 28.64
C ASP A 59 -25.47 6.56 28.67
N ASP A 60 -25.92 7.14 27.56
CA ASP A 60 -27.29 7.57 27.31
C ASP A 60 -28.04 6.65 26.35
N GLY A 61 -27.67 5.37 26.29
CA GLY A 61 -28.27 4.36 25.45
C GLY A 61 -29.68 3.97 25.91
N PHE A 62 -30.24 2.92 25.25
CA PHE A 62 -31.63 2.50 25.58
C PHE A 62 -31.77 1.78 26.94
N GLY A 63 -30.65 1.50 27.63
CA GLY A 63 -30.65 0.84 28.94
C GLY A 63 -31.05 -0.64 28.89
N VAL A 64 -31.20 -1.24 30.09
CA VAL A 64 -31.63 -2.64 30.29
C VAL A 64 -32.97 -2.62 31.02
N HIS A 65 -33.94 -3.41 30.52
CA HIS A 65 -35.26 -3.51 31.12
C HIS A 65 -35.17 -4.02 32.56
N ASN A 66 -35.99 -3.45 33.46
CA ASN A 66 -35.97 -3.72 34.92
C ASN A 66 -36.08 -5.21 35.28
N LEU A 67 -36.78 -6.01 34.47
CA LEU A 67 -36.93 -7.47 34.66
C LEU A 67 -35.71 -8.28 34.20
N ASP A 68 -34.81 -7.67 33.43
CA ASP A 68 -33.67 -8.36 32.82
C ASP A 68 -32.30 -7.96 33.44
N ILE A 69 -32.34 -7.01 34.41
CA ILE A 69 -31.12 -6.52 35.07
C ILE A 69 -30.28 -7.64 35.69
N GLU A 70 -30.91 -8.57 36.42
CA GLU A 70 -30.21 -9.70 37.01
C GLU A 70 -29.77 -10.69 35.92
N LYS A 71 -30.60 -10.92 34.90
CA LYS A 71 -30.27 -11.83 33.78
C LYS A 71 -29.06 -11.37 32.97
N ALA A 72 -28.82 -10.06 32.88
CA ALA A 72 -27.67 -9.51 32.13
C ALA A 72 -26.32 -9.97 32.71
N PHE A 73 -26.28 -10.45 33.97
CA PHE A 73 -25.10 -10.98 34.64
C PHE A 73 -25.08 -12.50 34.75
N MET A 74 -26.02 -13.19 34.12
CA MET A 74 -26.00 -14.66 34.02
C MET A 74 -25.10 -15.09 32.83
N PRO A 75 -24.31 -16.17 32.98
CA PRO A 75 -23.54 -16.71 31.88
C PRO A 75 -24.44 -17.06 30.67
N HIS A 76 -23.94 -16.76 29.46
CA HIS A 76 -24.62 -17.02 28.20
C HIS A 76 -25.94 -16.24 27.98
N ALA A 77 -26.24 -15.25 28.81
CA ALA A 77 -27.40 -14.39 28.64
C ALA A 77 -27.07 -13.25 27.65
N THR A 78 -27.80 -13.18 26.53
CA THR A 78 -27.60 -12.15 25.51
C THR A 78 -28.93 -11.80 24.85
N SER A 79 -29.09 -10.51 24.50
CA SER A 79 -30.22 -10.02 23.68
C SER A 79 -29.88 -9.95 22.19
N LYS A 80 -28.63 -10.27 21.80
CA LYS A 80 -28.08 -9.94 20.48
C LYS A 80 -28.14 -11.07 19.47
N ILE A 81 -28.22 -12.32 19.93
CA ILE A 81 -28.38 -13.53 19.09
C ILE A 81 -29.44 -14.44 19.71
N LYS A 82 -30.15 -15.19 18.89
CA LYS A 82 -31.15 -16.19 19.33
C LYS A 82 -30.81 -17.59 18.84
N ASN A 83 -30.28 -17.70 17.64
CA ASN A 83 -29.97 -18.98 16.98
C ASN A 83 -28.50 -19.04 16.54
N VAL A 84 -28.02 -20.25 16.23
CA VAL A 84 -26.64 -20.46 15.74
C VAL A 84 -26.39 -19.72 14.42
N ASP A 85 -27.41 -19.63 13.57
CA ASP A 85 -27.29 -18.98 12.26
C ASP A 85 -27.04 -17.45 12.39
N ASP A 86 -27.50 -16.84 13.48
CA ASP A 86 -27.25 -15.42 13.76
C ASP A 86 -25.75 -15.11 13.92
N ILE A 87 -24.93 -16.13 14.22
CA ILE A 87 -23.47 -15.96 14.39
C ILE A 87 -22.81 -15.54 13.07
N TYR A 88 -23.34 -15.94 11.92
CA TYR A 88 -22.80 -15.60 10.60
C TYR A 88 -23.25 -14.22 10.08
N SER A 89 -24.23 -13.58 10.75
CA SER A 89 -24.78 -12.28 10.39
C SER A 89 -24.66 -11.22 11.49
N ILE A 90 -23.68 -11.34 12.37
CA ILE A 90 -23.49 -10.46 13.54
C ILE A 90 -23.16 -9.05 13.12
N ASN A 91 -24.04 -8.10 13.41
CA ASN A 91 -23.83 -6.66 13.24
C ASN A 91 -23.44 -5.95 14.56
N THR A 92 -23.47 -6.65 15.71
CA THR A 92 -23.14 -6.07 17.02
C THR A 92 -21.67 -6.36 17.40
N LEU A 93 -21.06 -5.49 18.21
CA LEU A 93 -19.68 -5.64 18.66
C LEU A 93 -19.53 -6.80 19.68
N GLY A 94 -20.50 -6.99 20.57
CA GLY A 94 -20.56 -8.10 21.52
C GLY A 94 -21.72 -9.06 21.21
N PHE A 95 -21.61 -10.38 21.49
CA PHE A 95 -22.69 -11.35 21.25
C PHE A 95 -22.72 -12.55 22.19
N ARG A 96 -21.60 -12.88 22.87
CA ARG A 96 -21.44 -14.14 23.62
C ARG A 96 -22.16 -14.19 24.97
N GLY A 97 -22.57 -13.05 25.54
CA GLY A 97 -23.19 -13.01 26.87
C GLY A 97 -22.27 -13.43 28.02
N GLU A 98 -20.95 -13.27 27.87
CA GLU A 98 -19.94 -13.71 28.84
C GLU A 98 -19.17 -12.57 29.51
N ALA A 99 -19.17 -11.36 28.91
CA ALA A 99 -18.34 -10.27 29.39
C ALA A 99 -18.78 -9.73 30.77
N LEU A 100 -20.07 -9.39 30.93
CA LEU A 100 -20.61 -8.86 32.20
C LEU A 100 -20.47 -9.86 33.36
N PRO A 101 -20.88 -11.14 33.24
CA PRO A 101 -20.67 -12.12 34.34
C PRO A 101 -19.18 -12.33 34.64
N SER A 102 -18.30 -12.35 33.64
CA SER A 102 -16.86 -12.47 33.84
C SER A 102 -16.26 -11.28 34.58
N ILE A 103 -16.65 -10.04 34.24
CA ILE A 103 -16.22 -8.84 34.96
C ILE A 103 -16.72 -8.85 36.40
N ALA A 104 -17.98 -9.18 36.63
CA ALA A 104 -18.59 -9.25 37.96
C ALA A 104 -17.90 -10.27 38.88
N SER A 105 -17.50 -11.44 38.32
CA SER A 105 -16.87 -12.52 39.10
C SER A 105 -15.49 -12.16 39.68
N VAL A 106 -14.80 -11.13 39.11
CA VAL A 106 -13.43 -10.71 39.53
C VAL A 106 -13.37 -9.29 40.08
N SER A 107 -14.52 -8.69 40.40
CA SER A 107 -14.60 -7.30 40.86
C SER A 107 -15.75 -7.08 41.85
N LYS A 108 -15.84 -5.86 42.41
CA LYS A 108 -17.04 -5.33 43.02
C LYS A 108 -17.71 -4.42 42.02
N LEU A 109 -18.93 -4.81 41.59
CA LEU A 109 -19.61 -4.16 40.48
C LEU A 109 -20.93 -3.55 40.93
N THR A 110 -21.18 -2.29 40.52
CA THR A 110 -22.46 -1.62 40.65
C THR A 110 -23.01 -1.30 39.25
N PHE A 111 -24.19 -1.79 38.93
CA PHE A 111 -24.86 -1.54 37.66
C PHE A 111 -26.19 -0.83 37.91
N ARG A 112 -26.36 0.31 37.27
CA ARG A 112 -27.62 1.09 37.27
C ARG A 112 -28.12 1.24 35.86
N SER A 113 -29.40 0.98 35.62
CA SER A 113 -29.93 1.18 34.27
C SER A 113 -31.39 1.55 34.34
N LYS A 114 -31.80 2.42 33.38
CA LYS A 114 -33.16 2.84 33.19
C LYS A 114 -33.49 2.96 31.69
N PRO A 115 -34.37 2.13 31.14
CA PRO A 115 -34.90 2.34 29.80
C PRO A 115 -35.93 3.45 29.79
N ALA A 116 -36.19 4.03 28.59
CA ALA A 116 -37.16 5.12 28.43
C ALA A 116 -38.59 4.73 28.78
N GLU A 117 -38.92 3.45 28.71
CA GLU A 117 -40.26 2.88 28.93
C GLU A 117 -40.61 2.72 30.42
N CYS A 118 -39.62 2.81 31.32
CA CYS A 118 -39.78 2.63 32.74
C CYS A 118 -39.75 3.97 33.50
N ASP A 119 -40.58 4.14 34.49
CA ASP A 119 -40.67 5.35 35.33
C ASP A 119 -39.43 5.50 36.23
N PHE A 120 -38.85 4.37 36.67
CA PHE A 120 -37.68 4.30 37.55
C PHE A 120 -36.68 3.31 37.01
N GLY A 121 -35.41 3.51 37.41
CA GLY A 121 -34.32 2.58 37.12
C GLY A 121 -34.11 1.59 38.26
N LYS A 122 -33.20 0.63 38.04
CA LYS A 122 -32.74 -0.29 39.05
C LYS A 122 -31.25 -0.18 39.26
N GLU A 123 -30.80 -0.40 40.50
CA GLU A 123 -29.41 -0.58 40.88
C GLU A 123 -29.19 -2.00 41.38
N LEU A 124 -28.26 -2.72 40.75
CA LEU A 124 -27.78 -4.03 41.14
C LEU A 124 -26.34 -3.88 41.63
N ALA A 125 -26.06 -4.35 42.86
CA ALA A 125 -24.71 -4.47 43.37
C ALA A 125 -24.30 -5.94 43.44
N LEU A 126 -23.09 -6.25 42.95
CA LEU A 126 -22.50 -7.58 42.92
C LEU A 126 -21.11 -7.54 43.55
N GLU A 127 -20.71 -8.57 44.28
CA GLU A 127 -19.36 -8.79 44.78
C GLU A 127 -18.90 -10.20 44.45
N ALA A 128 -17.82 -10.31 43.67
CA ALA A 128 -17.31 -11.61 43.16
C ALA A 128 -18.38 -12.42 42.36
N GLY A 129 -19.30 -11.75 41.70
CA GLY A 129 -20.41 -12.37 40.97
C GLY A 129 -21.67 -12.64 41.81
N GLU A 130 -21.60 -12.49 43.14
CA GLU A 130 -22.73 -12.72 44.00
C GLU A 130 -23.56 -11.44 44.22
N LYS A 131 -24.90 -11.56 44.23
CA LYS A 131 -25.81 -10.45 44.44
C LYS A 131 -25.75 -9.95 45.89
N VAL A 132 -25.41 -8.66 46.05
CA VAL A 132 -25.44 -7.98 47.34
C VAL A 132 -26.75 -7.27 47.54
N SER A 133 -27.24 -6.50 46.56
CA SER A 133 -28.49 -5.74 46.66
C SER A 133 -29.11 -5.48 45.30
N LEU A 134 -30.43 -5.26 45.28
CA LEU A 134 -31.20 -4.79 44.14
C LEU A 134 -32.23 -3.77 44.60
N ASN A 135 -32.06 -2.52 44.18
CA ASN A 135 -32.89 -1.39 44.63
C ASN A 135 -33.46 -0.64 43.45
N ASP A 136 -34.63 -0.01 43.69
CA ASP A 136 -35.22 0.93 42.73
C ASP A 136 -34.55 2.31 42.92
N ILE A 137 -34.21 3.00 41.84
CA ILE A 137 -33.51 4.28 41.86
C ILE A 137 -34.11 5.26 40.85
N GLY A 138 -34.00 6.57 41.16
CA GLY A 138 -34.23 7.64 40.21
C GLY A 138 -32.96 7.91 39.40
N MET A 139 -33.05 7.83 38.07
CA MET A 139 -31.94 8.17 37.16
C MET A 139 -32.43 8.58 35.79
N ASN A 140 -31.59 9.22 35.00
CA ASN A 140 -31.84 9.47 33.59
C ASN A 140 -31.80 8.17 32.78
N ASN A 141 -32.36 8.18 31.55
CA ASN A 141 -32.30 7.04 30.65
C ASN A 141 -30.84 6.73 30.30
N GLY A 142 -30.54 5.43 30.15
CA GLY A 142 -29.21 4.94 29.84
C GLY A 142 -28.68 3.98 30.91
N SER A 143 -27.36 3.79 30.95
CA SER A 143 -26.71 2.90 31.93
C SER A 143 -25.51 3.56 32.59
N PHE A 144 -25.26 3.13 33.83
CA PHE A 144 -24.08 3.43 34.61
C PHE A 144 -23.50 2.11 35.15
N ILE A 145 -22.26 1.83 34.85
CA ILE A 145 -21.58 0.66 35.38
C ILE A 145 -20.29 1.11 36.07
N GLU A 146 -20.09 0.66 37.31
CA GLU A 146 -18.90 0.91 38.10
C GLU A 146 -18.26 -0.44 38.49
N VAL A 147 -17.00 -0.62 38.16
CA VAL A 147 -16.18 -1.80 38.47
C VAL A 147 -15.10 -1.35 39.42
N LYS A 148 -15.14 -1.79 40.66
CA LYS A 148 -14.15 -1.48 41.71
C LYS A 148 -13.29 -2.68 42.08
N ASP A 149 -12.10 -2.42 42.57
CA ASP A 149 -11.16 -3.42 43.11
C ASP A 149 -10.92 -4.60 42.15
N LEU A 150 -10.67 -4.30 40.87
CA LEU A 150 -10.48 -5.34 39.86
C LEU A 150 -9.41 -6.35 40.27
N PHE A 151 -9.73 -7.64 40.17
CA PHE A 151 -8.90 -8.78 40.58
C PHE A 151 -8.61 -8.86 42.10
N PHE A 152 -9.49 -8.29 42.96
CA PHE A 152 -9.31 -8.38 44.40
C PHE A 152 -9.29 -9.84 44.93
N ASN A 153 -10.06 -10.72 44.28
CA ASN A 153 -10.19 -12.15 44.57
C ASN A 153 -9.32 -13.05 43.67
N VAL A 154 -8.45 -12.46 42.82
CA VAL A 154 -7.52 -13.17 41.91
C VAL A 154 -6.10 -12.55 42.04
N PRO A 155 -5.43 -12.74 43.21
CA PRO A 155 -4.17 -12.06 43.50
C PRO A 155 -3.03 -12.40 42.53
N ALA A 156 -3.02 -13.59 41.95
CA ALA A 156 -2.05 -13.97 40.93
C ALA A 156 -2.14 -13.03 39.73
N ARG A 157 -3.35 -12.77 39.19
CA ARG A 157 -3.57 -11.90 38.05
C ARG A 157 -3.24 -10.44 38.37
N ARG A 158 -3.61 -9.95 39.59
CA ARG A 158 -3.29 -8.61 40.04
C ARG A 158 -1.78 -8.35 40.03
N LYS A 159 -0.94 -9.38 40.33
CA LYS A 159 0.52 -9.29 40.28
C LYS A 159 1.09 -9.19 38.85
N PHE A 160 0.38 -9.66 37.84
CA PHE A 160 0.81 -9.59 36.45
C PHE A 160 0.46 -8.25 35.77
N LEU A 161 -0.33 -7.39 36.40
CA LEU A 161 -0.60 -6.05 35.87
C LEU A 161 0.68 -5.21 35.85
N LYS A 162 0.79 -4.37 34.85
CA LYS A 162 1.88 -3.40 34.71
C LYS A 162 1.68 -2.22 35.68
N SER A 163 2.51 -1.21 35.59
CA SER A 163 2.31 0.02 36.37
C SER A 163 0.96 0.67 36.04
N THR A 164 0.36 1.38 37.00
CA THR A 164 -0.91 2.10 36.83
C THR A 164 -0.87 3.06 35.62
N SER A 165 0.28 3.73 35.41
CA SER A 165 0.49 4.60 34.24
C SER A 165 0.43 3.80 32.92
N ARG A 166 1.03 2.60 32.90
CA ARG A 166 1.02 1.77 31.68
C ARG A 166 -0.35 1.17 31.38
N GLU A 167 -1.10 0.73 32.40
CA GLU A 167 -2.48 0.25 32.23
C GLU A 167 -3.39 1.40 31.77
N GLY A 168 -3.24 2.60 32.35
CA GLY A 168 -3.95 3.80 31.88
C GLY A 168 -3.65 4.16 30.42
N SER A 169 -2.39 3.99 29.97
CA SER A 169 -2.00 4.19 28.56
C SER A 169 -2.65 3.18 27.62
N LEU A 170 -2.80 1.92 28.04
CA LEU A 170 -3.49 0.88 27.25
C LEU A 170 -4.99 1.16 27.12
N ILE A 171 -5.63 1.65 28.19
CA ILE A 171 -7.03 2.09 28.15
C ILE A 171 -7.18 3.26 27.17
N ASN A 172 -6.30 4.26 27.29
CA ASN A 172 -6.33 5.42 26.40
C ASN A 172 -6.21 5.00 24.93
N ASP A 173 -5.25 4.13 24.56
CA ASP A 173 -5.07 3.64 23.17
C ASP A 173 -6.34 2.95 22.65
N ILE A 174 -7.00 2.11 23.45
CA ILE A 174 -8.24 1.44 23.03
C ILE A 174 -9.37 2.45 22.82
N ILE A 175 -9.56 3.41 23.74
CA ILE A 175 -10.62 4.42 23.60
C ILE A 175 -10.37 5.33 22.40
N LEU A 176 -9.12 5.69 22.11
CA LEU A 176 -8.79 6.45 20.89
C LEU A 176 -9.19 5.68 19.63
N ARG A 177 -8.92 4.36 19.56
CA ARG A 177 -9.30 3.52 18.42
C ARG A 177 -10.82 3.41 18.29
N ILE A 178 -11.55 3.20 19.41
CA ILE A 178 -13.01 3.14 19.43
C ILE A 178 -13.61 4.49 18.97
N ALA A 179 -13.07 5.61 19.46
CA ALA A 179 -13.55 6.95 19.10
C ALA A 179 -13.32 7.28 17.60
N LEU A 180 -12.20 6.82 17.01
CA LEU A 180 -11.96 6.95 15.56
C LEU A 180 -12.97 6.13 14.74
N CYS A 181 -13.35 4.95 15.23
CA CYS A 181 -14.32 4.08 14.58
C CYS A 181 -15.74 4.64 14.64
N ASN A 182 -16.06 5.44 15.66
CA ASN A 182 -17.38 5.94 15.93
C ASN A 182 -17.44 7.48 16.01
N PRO A 183 -17.21 8.19 14.89
CA PRO A 183 -17.20 9.66 14.88
C PRO A 183 -18.59 10.29 15.15
N ASN A 184 -19.65 9.50 15.18
CA ASN A 184 -21.03 9.88 15.50
C ASN A 184 -21.34 9.84 17.01
N ILE A 185 -20.38 9.38 17.84
CA ILE A 185 -20.54 9.27 19.30
C ILE A 185 -19.57 10.23 19.98
N SER A 186 -20.05 10.93 21.02
CA SER A 186 -19.24 11.76 21.88
C SER A 186 -18.62 10.92 22.99
N PHE A 187 -17.28 10.82 22.99
CA PHE A 187 -16.52 10.13 24.04
C PHE A 187 -15.83 11.13 24.96
N LYS A 188 -15.96 10.91 26.27
CA LYS A 188 -15.23 11.65 27.30
C LYS A 188 -14.45 10.65 28.15
N LEU A 189 -13.13 10.81 28.23
CA LEU A 189 -12.26 9.99 29.08
C LEU A 189 -11.64 10.84 30.17
N PHE A 190 -11.81 10.42 31.42
CA PHE A 190 -11.16 10.99 32.58
C PHE A 190 -10.21 9.95 33.21
N ASN A 191 -9.01 10.37 33.59
CA ASN A 191 -8.04 9.57 34.30
C ASN A 191 -7.66 10.29 35.60
N ASN A 192 -7.97 9.68 36.73
CA ASN A 192 -7.79 10.29 38.06
C ASN A 192 -8.39 11.71 38.13
N GLY A 193 -9.61 11.90 37.64
CA GLY A 193 -10.33 13.17 37.61
C GLY A 193 -9.88 14.17 36.53
N LYS A 194 -8.77 13.92 35.82
CA LYS A 194 -8.31 14.78 34.73
C LYS A 194 -8.91 14.32 33.40
N LYS A 195 -9.49 15.25 32.63
CA LYS A 195 -10.01 14.98 31.30
C LYS A 195 -8.85 14.74 30.32
N VAL A 196 -8.81 13.55 29.72
CA VAL A 196 -7.77 13.10 28.76
C VAL A 196 -8.26 13.22 27.32
N LEU A 197 -9.53 12.90 27.06
CA LEU A 197 -10.14 12.91 25.73
C LEU A 197 -11.54 13.51 25.77
N HIS A 198 -11.91 14.23 24.70
CA HIS A 198 -13.30 14.63 24.48
C HIS A 198 -13.56 14.77 22.96
N THR A 199 -14.21 13.77 22.35
CA THR A 199 -14.73 13.85 20.98
C THR A 199 -16.16 14.33 20.97
N TYR A 200 -16.62 14.96 19.87
CA TYR A 200 -17.89 15.71 19.87
C TYR A 200 -19.07 14.93 19.29
N GLY A 201 -18.85 13.80 18.59
CA GLY A 201 -19.93 13.01 17.99
C GLY A 201 -20.60 13.70 16.78
N ASP A 202 -19.86 14.52 16.05
CA ASP A 202 -20.32 15.35 14.94
C ASP A 202 -20.35 14.63 13.58
N ARG A 203 -20.09 13.30 13.56
CA ARG A 203 -20.00 12.45 12.37
C ARG A 203 -18.87 12.81 11.41
N ASN A 204 -17.92 13.63 11.87
CA ASN A 204 -16.79 14.05 11.05
C ASN A 204 -15.49 13.40 11.55
N LEU A 205 -14.98 12.42 10.79
CA LEU A 205 -13.76 11.70 11.16
C LEU A 205 -12.54 12.62 11.23
N ILE A 206 -12.44 13.67 10.40
CA ILE A 206 -11.30 14.60 10.44
C ILE A 206 -11.30 15.41 11.75
N ASN A 207 -12.47 15.75 12.31
CA ASN A 207 -12.57 16.41 13.60
C ASN A 207 -12.18 15.47 14.74
N SER A 208 -12.51 14.18 14.63
CA SER A 208 -12.03 13.14 15.57
C SER A 208 -10.52 13.00 15.49
N ILE A 209 -9.93 12.94 14.28
CA ILE A 209 -8.47 12.91 14.08
C ILE A 209 -7.82 14.15 14.68
N ARG A 210 -8.39 15.34 14.45
CA ARG A 210 -7.88 16.61 15.01
C ARG A 210 -7.89 16.61 16.54
N THR A 211 -8.96 16.10 17.14
CA THR A 211 -9.12 16.04 18.60
C THR A 211 -8.14 15.05 19.23
N ILE A 212 -7.91 13.91 18.57
CA ILE A 212 -7.07 12.82 19.07
C ILE A 212 -5.58 13.09 18.85
N TYR A 213 -5.20 13.49 17.64
CA TYR A 213 -3.80 13.59 17.20
C TYR A 213 -3.30 15.03 17.05
N GLY A 214 -4.21 16.01 17.16
CA GLY A 214 -3.88 17.44 17.05
C GLY A 214 -4.01 18.03 15.66
N LYS A 215 -3.95 19.36 15.61
CA LYS A 215 -4.16 20.17 14.39
C LYS A 215 -3.18 19.81 13.27
N ASN A 216 -1.89 19.67 13.60
CA ASN A 216 -0.84 19.39 12.63
C ASN A 216 -1.10 18.10 11.83
N ILE A 217 -1.60 17.04 12.48
CA ILE A 217 -1.92 15.78 11.80
C ILE A 217 -3.15 15.94 10.92
N SER A 218 -4.20 16.59 11.43
CA SER A 218 -5.45 16.76 10.66
C SER A 218 -5.31 17.63 9.41
N GLU A 219 -4.32 18.53 9.35
CA GLU A 219 -4.03 19.38 8.19
C GLU A 219 -3.16 18.69 7.13
N HIS A 220 -2.51 17.58 7.48
CA HIS A 220 -1.60 16.86 6.59
C HIS A 220 -2.06 15.43 6.29
N VAL A 221 -3.35 15.15 6.37
CA VAL A 221 -3.93 13.88 5.94
C VAL A 221 -4.73 14.05 4.65
N LEU A 222 -4.71 13.01 3.82
CA LEU A 222 -5.39 12.93 2.53
C LEU A 222 -6.50 11.89 2.63
N PRO A 223 -7.73 12.20 2.19
CA PRO A 223 -8.79 11.21 2.11
C PRO A 223 -8.51 10.24 0.96
N PHE A 224 -8.89 8.98 1.14
CA PHE A 224 -8.95 7.99 0.07
C PHE A 224 -10.26 7.22 0.14
N LYS A 225 -10.76 6.80 -1.02
CA LYS A 225 -11.98 6.02 -1.14
C LYS A 225 -11.91 5.08 -2.35
N TYR A 226 -12.37 3.85 -2.14
CA TYR A 226 -12.66 2.86 -3.18
C TYR A 226 -13.98 2.17 -2.80
N GLU A 227 -14.82 1.89 -3.77
CA GLU A 227 -16.11 1.22 -3.56
C GLU A 227 -16.45 0.40 -4.79
N ASP A 228 -16.69 -0.89 -4.58
CA ASP A 228 -17.31 -1.79 -5.55
C ASP A 228 -18.49 -2.53 -4.87
N ASP A 229 -19.07 -3.52 -5.54
CA ASP A 229 -20.27 -4.20 -5.05
C ASP A 229 -20.04 -4.94 -3.72
N ASP A 230 -18.83 -5.49 -3.50
CA ASP A 230 -18.52 -6.37 -2.38
C ASP A 230 -17.51 -5.77 -1.38
N LEU A 231 -16.80 -4.70 -1.75
CA LEU A 231 -15.71 -4.16 -0.94
C LEU A 231 -15.71 -2.62 -0.96
N LYS A 232 -15.77 -2.03 0.24
CA LYS A 232 -15.59 -0.59 0.42
C LYS A 232 -14.33 -0.33 1.23
N ILE A 233 -13.47 0.54 0.73
CA ILE A 233 -12.25 0.97 1.39
C ILE A 233 -12.28 2.49 1.47
N HIS A 234 -12.15 3.05 2.67
CA HIS A 234 -12.09 4.49 2.83
C HIS A 234 -11.27 4.87 4.05
N GLY A 235 -10.88 6.13 4.13
CA GLY A 235 -10.12 6.62 5.28
C GLY A 235 -9.21 7.79 4.97
N PHE A 236 -8.14 7.91 5.76
CA PHE A 236 -7.14 8.97 5.64
C PHE A 236 -5.74 8.41 5.71
N ILE A 237 -4.85 8.88 4.82
CA ILE A 237 -3.41 8.63 4.80
C ILE A 237 -2.66 9.93 5.07
N GLY A 238 -1.63 9.89 5.89
CA GLY A 238 -0.79 11.05 6.18
C GLY A 238 0.24 11.32 5.10
N LYS A 239 0.52 12.61 4.84
CA LYS A 239 1.65 13.04 4.03
C LYS A 239 2.98 12.70 4.71
N GLU A 240 4.07 12.67 3.96
CA GLU A 240 5.41 12.34 4.49
C GLU A 240 5.81 13.18 5.71
N ILE A 241 5.42 14.45 5.75
CA ILE A 241 5.77 15.40 6.83
C ILE A 241 5.34 14.93 8.22
N ILE A 242 4.26 14.14 8.33
CA ILE A 242 3.75 13.60 9.60
C ILE A 242 4.12 12.13 9.84
N ALA A 243 4.91 11.51 8.95
CA ALA A 243 5.36 10.14 9.11
C ALA A 243 6.30 9.98 10.31
N ARG A 244 6.19 8.87 11.05
CA ARG A 244 6.88 8.62 12.32
C ARG A 244 7.82 7.41 12.24
N GLY A 245 8.78 7.33 13.18
CA GLY A 245 9.65 6.16 13.35
C GLY A 245 8.97 4.95 14.02
N SER A 246 7.67 5.02 14.34
CA SER A 246 6.90 3.95 15.00
C SER A 246 5.52 3.78 14.35
N ARG A 247 4.96 2.57 14.46
CA ARG A 247 3.64 2.18 13.92
C ARG A 247 2.45 2.55 14.82
N ASN A 248 2.65 3.40 15.83
CA ASN A 248 1.60 3.69 16.82
C ASN A 248 0.39 4.44 16.22
N ASN A 249 0.58 5.12 15.09
CA ASN A 249 -0.44 5.93 14.42
C ASN A 249 -1.14 5.20 13.27
N GLU A 250 -1.03 3.88 13.22
CA GLU A 250 -1.67 3.02 12.21
C GLU A 250 -2.95 2.43 12.79
N SER A 251 -4.08 2.65 12.13
CA SER A 251 -5.39 2.15 12.56
C SER A 251 -6.12 1.48 11.42
N ILE A 252 -6.54 0.23 11.64
CA ILE A 252 -7.33 -0.56 10.68
C ILE A 252 -8.65 -0.94 11.33
N PHE A 253 -9.73 -0.69 10.62
CA PHE A 253 -11.08 -1.06 11.01
C PHE A 253 -11.71 -1.92 9.92
N VAL A 254 -12.31 -3.04 10.31
CA VAL A 254 -13.05 -3.92 9.41
C VAL A 254 -14.44 -4.11 9.98
N ASN A 255 -15.46 -3.75 9.19
CA ASN A 255 -16.87 -3.78 9.63
C ASN A 255 -17.03 -3.16 11.02
N ASN A 256 -16.50 -1.93 11.21
CA ASN A 256 -16.51 -1.16 12.45
C ASN A 256 -15.77 -1.80 13.63
N ARG A 257 -14.85 -2.76 13.40
CA ARG A 257 -14.01 -3.37 14.45
C ARG A 257 -12.55 -3.01 14.26
N TYR A 258 -11.89 -2.53 15.29
CA TYR A 258 -10.44 -2.35 15.28
C TYR A 258 -9.72 -3.68 15.21
N ILE A 259 -8.84 -3.84 14.25
CA ILE A 259 -8.07 -5.06 14.03
C ILE A 259 -6.57 -4.81 13.90
N LYS A 260 -5.80 -5.87 14.08
CA LYS A 260 -4.37 -5.92 13.80
C LYS A 260 -4.13 -6.95 12.71
N ASN A 261 -3.83 -6.50 11.50
CA ASN A 261 -3.52 -7.39 10.38
C ASN A 261 -2.22 -6.92 9.70
N LYS A 262 -1.20 -7.79 9.73
CA LYS A 262 0.13 -7.47 9.20
C LYS A 262 0.14 -7.31 7.69
N THR A 263 -0.71 -8.04 6.98
CA THR A 263 -0.80 -7.99 5.52
C THR A 263 -1.38 -6.65 5.06
N ILE A 264 -2.44 -6.18 5.72
CA ILE A 264 -3.05 -4.89 5.40
C ILE A 264 -2.11 -3.72 5.77
N VAL A 265 -1.45 -3.79 6.93
CA VAL A 265 -0.39 -2.83 7.29
C VAL A 265 0.67 -2.77 6.20
N ALA A 266 1.16 -3.94 5.74
CA ALA A 266 2.17 -4.00 4.68
C ALA A 266 1.66 -3.43 3.35
N ALA A 267 0.36 -3.54 3.01
CA ALA A 267 -0.22 -2.94 1.82
C ALA A 267 -0.11 -1.41 1.87
N VAL A 268 -0.53 -0.79 2.99
CA VAL A 268 -0.45 0.67 3.18
C VAL A 268 1.01 1.14 3.23
N GLU A 269 1.87 0.46 3.99
CA GLU A 269 3.29 0.81 4.10
C GLU A 269 4.00 0.70 2.74
N ASN A 270 3.70 -0.33 1.94
CA ASN A 270 4.30 -0.49 0.61
C ASN A 270 3.80 0.57 -0.38
N ALA A 271 2.52 0.95 -0.33
CA ALA A 271 2.00 2.08 -1.10
C ALA A 271 2.70 3.38 -0.70
N PHE A 272 2.91 3.60 0.60
CA PHE A 272 3.54 4.81 1.13
C PHE A 272 5.05 4.88 0.86
N LYS A 273 5.76 3.74 0.78
CA LYS A 273 7.21 3.69 0.52
C LYS A 273 7.64 4.39 -0.77
N SER A 274 6.75 4.44 -1.77
CA SER A 274 7.01 5.16 -3.02
C SER A 274 7.05 6.69 -2.84
N PHE A 275 6.63 7.19 -1.67
CA PHE A 275 6.42 8.62 -1.39
C PHE A 275 7.09 9.09 -0.10
N SER A 276 7.89 8.23 0.57
CA SER A 276 8.50 8.55 1.86
C SER A 276 9.95 8.08 1.96
N THR A 277 10.72 8.75 2.80
CA THR A 277 12.09 8.33 3.13
C THR A 277 12.12 6.98 3.86
N ILE A 278 13.17 6.20 3.62
CA ILE A 278 13.40 4.90 4.26
C ILE A 278 13.41 5.07 5.79
N SER A 279 12.69 4.22 6.50
CA SER A 279 12.58 4.12 7.96
C SER A 279 11.46 4.92 8.63
N LYS A 280 10.52 5.50 7.88
CA LYS A 280 9.32 6.12 8.45
C LYS A 280 8.06 5.32 8.14
N PHE A 281 7.14 5.31 9.11
CA PHE A 281 5.84 4.66 9.00
C PHE A 281 4.75 5.73 8.81
N PRO A 282 3.77 5.49 7.92
CA PRO A 282 2.70 6.44 7.68
C PRO A 282 1.77 6.59 8.90
N PHE A 283 1.14 7.76 9.01
CA PHE A 283 -0.12 7.88 9.73
C PHE A 283 -1.23 7.36 8.83
N PHE A 284 -2.11 6.49 9.32
CA PHE A 284 -3.34 6.16 8.59
C PHE A 284 -4.48 5.72 9.50
N VAL A 285 -5.68 6.00 9.02
CA VAL A 285 -6.96 5.50 9.55
C VAL A 285 -7.69 4.88 8.37
N LEU A 286 -7.77 3.55 8.34
CA LEU A 286 -8.27 2.75 7.23
C LEU A 286 -9.53 1.99 7.67
N PHE A 287 -10.60 2.14 6.92
CA PHE A 287 -11.84 1.37 7.05
C PHE A 287 -12.00 0.45 5.85
N ILE A 288 -12.39 -0.78 6.13
CA ILE A 288 -12.68 -1.82 5.14
C ILE A 288 -14.04 -2.40 5.51
N ASP A 289 -15.02 -2.25 4.63
CA ASP A 289 -16.34 -2.85 4.77
C ASP A 289 -16.53 -3.93 3.70
N LEU A 290 -16.90 -5.12 4.11
CA LEU A 290 -17.13 -6.27 3.24
C LEU A 290 -18.19 -7.20 3.85
N PRO A 291 -18.81 -8.08 3.03
CA PRO A 291 -19.82 -9.02 3.50
C PRO A 291 -19.29 -9.88 4.67
N PRO A 292 -20.10 -10.13 5.72
CA PRO A 292 -19.69 -10.94 6.86
C PRO A 292 -19.20 -12.34 6.48
N GLU A 293 -19.70 -12.91 5.39
CA GLU A 293 -19.31 -14.22 4.85
C GLU A 293 -17.89 -14.29 4.25
N ASP A 294 -17.27 -13.13 3.99
CA ASP A 294 -15.90 -13.05 3.46
C ASP A 294 -14.85 -12.84 4.54
N ILE A 295 -15.26 -12.80 5.81
CA ILE A 295 -14.37 -12.67 6.97
C ILE A 295 -14.65 -13.72 8.05
N ASP A 296 -13.59 -14.25 8.63
CA ASP A 296 -13.67 -15.03 9.87
C ASP A 296 -13.15 -14.19 11.04
N VAL A 297 -14.05 -13.82 11.95
CA VAL A 297 -13.78 -13.00 13.13
C VAL A 297 -13.50 -13.85 14.38
N ASN A 298 -13.79 -15.15 14.35
CA ASN A 298 -13.75 -16.01 15.54
C ASN A 298 -12.39 -16.69 15.76
N ILE A 299 -11.28 -16.05 15.39
CA ILE A 299 -9.93 -16.65 15.46
C ILE A 299 -9.31 -16.46 16.85
N HIS A 300 -9.59 -15.35 17.55
CA HIS A 300 -9.00 -15.03 18.85
C HIS A 300 -10.04 -14.50 19.83
N PRO A 301 -9.95 -14.81 21.15
CA PRO A 301 -10.89 -14.32 22.17
C PRO A 301 -11.06 -12.79 22.17
N THR A 302 -9.97 -12.05 21.91
CA THR A 302 -10.00 -10.58 21.85
C THR A 302 -10.59 -10.02 20.55
N LYS A 303 -10.93 -10.88 19.57
CA LYS A 303 -11.44 -10.50 18.23
C LYS A 303 -10.57 -9.44 17.49
N ALA A 304 -9.31 -9.33 17.87
CA ALA A 304 -8.38 -8.35 17.31
C ALA A 304 -7.72 -8.85 16.02
N GLU A 305 -7.83 -10.13 15.70
CA GLU A 305 -7.32 -10.75 14.48
C GLU A 305 -8.49 -11.29 13.66
N ILE A 306 -8.49 -11.01 12.38
CA ILE A 306 -9.46 -11.52 11.43
C ILE A 306 -8.74 -12.14 10.24
N LYS A 307 -9.43 -13.09 9.59
CA LYS A 307 -8.95 -13.75 8.38
C LYS A 307 -9.90 -13.40 7.24
N PHE A 308 -9.35 -12.90 6.15
CA PHE A 308 -10.11 -12.65 4.93
C PHE A 308 -10.19 -13.93 4.10
N LYS A 309 -11.29 -14.15 3.44
CA LYS A 309 -11.46 -15.27 2.49
C LYS A 309 -10.46 -15.15 1.33
N ASP A 310 -10.27 -13.95 0.79
CA ASP A 310 -9.21 -13.63 -0.17
C ASP A 310 -8.40 -12.40 0.28
N GLU A 311 -7.35 -12.67 1.06
CA GLU A 311 -6.45 -11.62 1.57
C GLU A 311 -5.68 -10.90 0.47
N ARG A 312 -5.48 -11.53 -0.70
CA ARG A 312 -4.73 -10.94 -1.82
C ARG A 312 -5.53 -9.84 -2.51
N ILE A 313 -6.83 -10.06 -2.70
CA ILE A 313 -7.72 -9.04 -3.29
C ILE A 313 -7.76 -7.83 -2.38
N VAL A 314 -7.98 -8.03 -1.07
CA VAL A 314 -8.02 -6.93 -0.10
C VAL A 314 -6.68 -6.18 -0.07
N TYR A 315 -5.54 -6.91 -0.03
CA TYR A 315 -4.21 -6.31 -0.10
C TYR A 315 -4.04 -5.42 -1.33
N LYS A 316 -4.36 -5.95 -2.53
CA LYS A 316 -4.21 -5.22 -3.78
C LYS A 316 -5.07 -3.96 -3.81
N ARG A 317 -6.35 -4.07 -3.44
CA ARG A 317 -7.28 -2.93 -3.42
C ARG A 317 -6.86 -1.84 -2.44
N VAL A 318 -6.42 -2.22 -1.24
CA VAL A 318 -5.88 -1.27 -0.25
C VAL A 318 -4.63 -0.57 -0.79
N PHE A 319 -3.69 -1.35 -1.36
CA PHE A 319 -2.48 -0.80 -1.96
C PHE A 319 -2.80 0.21 -3.07
N ASP A 320 -3.62 -0.19 -4.05
CA ASP A 320 -3.97 0.63 -5.21
C ASP A 320 -4.69 1.93 -4.77
N THR A 321 -5.64 1.83 -3.84
CA THR A 321 -6.41 2.98 -3.35
C THR A 321 -5.52 4.01 -2.63
N VAL A 322 -4.66 3.55 -1.72
CA VAL A 322 -3.76 4.43 -0.98
C VAL A 322 -2.70 5.04 -1.90
N HIS A 323 -2.13 4.22 -2.80
CA HIS A 323 -1.14 4.68 -3.77
C HIS A 323 -1.70 5.76 -4.70
N HIS A 324 -2.95 5.58 -5.17
CA HIS A 324 -3.64 6.56 -6.01
C HIS A 324 -3.81 7.91 -5.30
N ALA A 325 -4.29 7.91 -4.05
CA ALA A 325 -4.48 9.13 -3.28
C ALA A 325 -3.17 9.91 -3.05
N LEU A 326 -2.07 9.20 -2.74
CA LEU A 326 -0.76 9.82 -2.57
C LEU A 326 -0.21 10.37 -3.90
N LYS A 327 -0.41 9.62 -5.00
CA LYS A 327 -0.02 10.04 -6.36
C LYS A 327 -0.77 11.31 -6.79
N GLU A 328 -2.08 11.38 -6.55
CA GLU A 328 -2.91 12.55 -6.89
C GLU A 328 -2.48 13.81 -6.11
N ASP A 329 -2.20 13.71 -4.82
CA ASP A 329 -1.75 14.85 -4.01
C ASP A 329 -0.46 15.44 -4.56
N ILE A 330 0.52 14.60 -4.88
CA ILE A 330 1.77 15.05 -5.48
C ILE A 330 1.49 15.68 -6.84
N PHE A 331 0.70 15.03 -7.71
CA PHE A 331 0.37 15.57 -9.01
C PHE A 331 -0.30 16.94 -8.93
N ASN A 332 -1.27 17.10 -8.03
CA ASN A 332 -1.96 18.37 -7.81
C ASN A 332 -1.02 19.45 -7.28
N SER A 333 -0.06 19.10 -6.42
CA SER A 333 0.94 20.05 -5.91
C SER A 333 1.84 20.64 -7.02
N PHE A 334 2.06 19.89 -8.11
CA PHE A 334 2.79 20.37 -9.28
C PHE A 334 1.89 21.08 -10.30
N ALA A 335 0.58 20.77 -10.34
CA ALA A 335 -0.37 21.41 -11.25
C ALA A 335 -0.82 22.80 -10.78
N GLU A 336 -0.88 23.05 -9.48
CA GLU A 336 -1.23 24.35 -8.90
C GLU A 336 -0.21 25.44 -9.24
N THR A 337 1.05 25.07 -9.46
CA THR A 337 2.09 25.98 -9.95
C THR A 337 1.82 26.51 -11.37
N LYS A 338 0.94 25.89 -12.16
CA LYS A 338 0.56 26.38 -13.51
C LYS A 338 -0.51 27.48 -13.50
N LYS A 339 -1.18 27.75 -12.39
CA LYS A 339 -2.30 28.70 -12.32
C LYS A 339 -1.92 30.13 -11.93
N SER A 340 -0.68 30.39 -11.58
CA SER A 340 -0.19 31.73 -11.22
C SER A 340 0.65 32.38 -12.31
N GLU A 341 0.27 32.26 -13.59
CA GLU A 341 0.72 33.25 -14.57
C GLU A 341 -0.07 34.53 -14.30
N PRO A 342 0.56 35.61 -13.86
CA PRO A 342 -0.08 36.92 -13.88
C PRO A 342 -0.30 37.26 -15.35
N THR A 343 -1.54 37.46 -15.75
CA THR A 343 -1.89 38.16 -16.96
C THR A 343 -1.43 39.64 -16.76
N GLU A 344 -0.15 39.87 -16.93
CA GLU A 344 0.32 41.24 -17.12
C GLU A 344 -0.20 41.70 -18.48
N THR A 345 -1.25 42.51 -18.44
CA THR A 345 -1.59 43.41 -19.52
C THR A 345 -0.38 44.34 -19.69
N ILE A 346 0.43 44.07 -20.71
CA ILE A 346 1.48 45.00 -21.14
C ILE A 346 0.77 46.21 -21.66
N GLU A 347 0.62 47.25 -20.84
CA GLU A 347 0.41 48.62 -21.32
C GLU A 347 1.71 49.03 -22.01
N GLU A 348 1.66 49.18 -23.35
CA GLU A 348 2.73 49.78 -24.13
C GLU A 348 3.00 51.21 -23.61
N ILE A 349 4.02 51.36 -22.78
CA ILE A 349 4.60 52.66 -22.47
C ILE A 349 5.43 53.08 -23.69
N LYS A 350 4.87 53.92 -24.54
CA LYS A 350 5.61 54.65 -25.58
C LYS A 350 6.58 55.60 -24.90
N LEU A 351 7.87 55.24 -24.88
CA LEU A 351 8.95 56.13 -24.56
C LEU A 351 9.29 56.95 -25.83
N ASP A 352 8.92 58.20 -25.84
CA ASP A 352 9.43 59.19 -26.79
C ASP A 352 10.92 59.44 -26.49
N LEU A 353 11.77 58.91 -27.36
CA LEU A 353 13.19 59.21 -27.38
C LEU A 353 13.42 60.39 -28.35
N ASP A 354 13.40 61.59 -27.83
CA ASP A 354 13.97 62.74 -28.51
C ASP A 354 15.50 62.72 -28.42
N ASN A 355 16.09 62.81 -29.64
CA ASN A 355 17.51 62.98 -29.88
C ASN A 355 18.09 64.18 -29.15
N ASN A 356 19.32 64.03 -28.60
CA ASN A 356 20.41 64.97 -28.96
C ASN A 356 21.74 64.70 -28.23
N TYR A 357 22.82 64.66 -29.07
CA TYR A 357 24.26 64.98 -28.78
C TYR A 357 25.05 64.01 -27.87
N ILE A 358 26.26 63.62 -28.16
CA ILE A 358 27.45 64.20 -28.80
C ILE A 358 28.44 63.10 -29.21
N ASN A 359 29.09 63.25 -30.37
CA ASN A 359 30.29 62.51 -30.80
C ASN A 359 31.47 62.79 -29.87
N ASP A 360 32.23 61.73 -29.54
CA ASP A 360 33.69 61.87 -29.42
C ASP A 360 34.40 60.63 -29.85
N LYS A 361 35.28 60.78 -30.82
CA LYS A 361 36.22 59.80 -31.35
C LYS A 361 37.34 59.57 -30.36
N ILE A 362 37.74 58.31 -30.11
CA ILE A 362 39.12 57.99 -29.76
C ILE A 362 39.54 56.73 -30.48
N ASP A 363 40.74 56.74 -31.04
CA ASP A 363 41.39 55.83 -31.96
C ASP A 363 41.79 54.52 -31.39
N GLU A 364 41.83 53.48 -32.30
CA GLU A 364 42.42 52.16 -32.12
C GLU A 364 43.94 52.20 -31.83
N PRO A 365 44.51 51.08 -31.28
CA PRO A 365 45.27 50.26 -32.17
C PRO A 365 45.05 48.72 -32.03
N LEU A 366 45.07 48.12 -33.18
CA LEU A 366 45.13 46.70 -33.49
C LEU A 366 46.19 45.95 -32.68
N ILE A 367 45.75 44.88 -31.96
CA ILE A 367 46.61 43.75 -31.61
C ILE A 367 45.93 42.47 -32.08
N GLN A 368 46.48 41.86 -33.08
CA GLN A 368 46.21 40.48 -33.52
C GLN A 368 46.64 39.50 -32.43
N ASN A 369 45.71 38.84 -31.79
CA ASN A 369 46.01 37.58 -31.06
C ASN A 369 45.26 36.44 -31.72
N LYS A 370 46.03 35.48 -32.17
CA LYS A 370 45.57 34.17 -32.60
C LYS A 370 44.76 33.53 -31.49
N VAL A 371 43.50 33.25 -31.77
CA VAL A 371 42.64 32.46 -30.91
C VAL A 371 42.98 30.98 -31.14
N GLU A 372 43.58 30.34 -30.17
CA GLU A 372 43.62 28.86 -30.10
C GLU A 372 42.17 28.36 -29.84
N PRO A 373 41.73 27.26 -30.47
CA PRO A 373 40.41 26.75 -30.28
C PRO A 373 40.19 26.36 -28.82
N SER A 374 39.06 26.77 -28.25
CA SER A 374 38.73 26.49 -26.86
C SER A 374 38.50 25.00 -26.69
N ILE A 375 38.92 24.48 -25.53
CA ILE A 375 38.74 23.07 -25.14
C ILE A 375 37.27 22.60 -25.26
N ASN A 376 36.30 23.53 -25.23
CA ASN A 376 34.85 23.24 -25.42
C ASN A 376 34.49 22.76 -26.83
N ASP A 377 35.24 23.15 -27.88
CA ASP A 377 34.97 22.74 -29.26
C ASP A 377 35.41 21.31 -29.57
N ILE A 378 36.32 20.77 -28.76
CA ILE A 378 36.82 19.39 -28.89
C ILE A 378 35.89 18.42 -28.18
N TYR A 379 35.22 18.81 -27.06
CA TYR A 379 34.33 17.94 -26.31
C TYR A 379 32.95 17.81 -26.95
N ASN A 380 32.44 18.82 -27.64
CA ASN A 380 31.12 18.79 -28.28
C ASN A 380 31.01 17.79 -29.46
N ASN A 381 32.12 17.35 -30.01
CA ASN A 381 32.15 16.39 -31.15
C ASN A 381 32.18 14.92 -30.77
N ILE A 382 32.44 14.56 -29.51
CA ILE A 382 32.63 13.16 -29.09
C ILE A 382 31.35 12.58 -28.42
N THR A 383 30.52 13.39 -27.77
CA THR A 383 29.40 12.93 -26.93
C THR A 383 28.07 12.75 -27.70
N VAL A 384 27.83 13.54 -28.72
CA VAL A 384 26.59 13.41 -29.55
C VAL A 384 26.59 12.12 -30.40
N HIS A 385 27.77 11.58 -30.71
CA HIS A 385 27.88 10.38 -31.52
C HIS A 385 27.58 9.09 -30.76
N ASP A 386 27.72 9.05 -29.41
CA ASP A 386 27.55 7.82 -28.65
C ASP A 386 26.08 7.57 -28.24
N VAL A 387 25.31 8.61 -27.91
CA VAL A 387 23.88 8.46 -27.56
C VAL A 387 23.02 8.07 -28.77
N ALA A 388 23.31 8.65 -29.93
CA ALA A 388 22.63 8.29 -31.19
C ALA A 388 22.96 6.83 -31.60
N LYS A 389 24.19 6.38 -31.36
CA LYS A 389 24.59 5.00 -31.63
C LYS A 389 23.96 3.99 -30.66
N GLU A 390 23.76 4.34 -29.41
CA GLU A 390 23.07 3.45 -28.44
C GLU A 390 21.58 3.29 -28.80
N GLU A 391 20.92 4.35 -29.23
CA GLU A 391 19.52 4.29 -29.65
C GLU A 391 19.36 3.54 -30.99
N GLU A 392 20.26 3.71 -31.92
CA GLU A 392 20.32 2.94 -33.19
C GLU A 392 20.61 1.45 -32.93
N LEU A 393 21.52 1.14 -32.01
CA LEU A 393 21.83 -0.24 -31.61
C LEU A 393 20.63 -0.90 -30.90
N TYR A 394 19.97 -0.18 -30.01
CA TYR A 394 18.76 -0.65 -29.32
C TYR A 394 17.63 -0.98 -30.33
N ASN A 395 17.40 -0.11 -31.29
CA ASN A 395 16.37 -0.31 -32.31
C ASN A 395 16.72 -1.49 -33.25
N ARG A 396 17.99 -1.65 -33.64
CA ARG A 396 18.46 -2.83 -34.41
C ARG A 396 18.30 -4.14 -33.65
N LEU A 397 18.60 -4.16 -32.35
CA LEU A 397 18.40 -5.35 -31.50
C LEU A 397 16.91 -5.69 -31.33
N LYS A 398 16.03 -4.68 -31.23
CA LYS A 398 14.57 -4.89 -31.19
C LYS A 398 14.05 -5.53 -32.48
N GLU A 399 14.56 -5.13 -33.66
CA GLU A 399 14.20 -5.74 -34.94
C GLU A 399 14.72 -7.19 -35.07
N ILE A 400 15.95 -7.45 -34.60
CA ILE A 400 16.54 -8.81 -34.62
C ILE A 400 15.73 -9.76 -33.73
N ASN A 401 15.34 -9.32 -32.54
CA ASN A 401 14.55 -10.12 -31.61
C ASN A 401 13.12 -10.39 -32.13
N LYS A 402 12.52 -9.43 -32.82
CA LYS A 402 11.23 -9.62 -33.48
C LYS A 402 11.30 -10.67 -34.61
N ASN A 403 12.40 -10.71 -35.34
CA ASN A 403 12.65 -11.72 -36.38
C ASN A 403 13.00 -13.10 -35.78
N LYS A 404 13.66 -13.18 -34.64
CA LYS A 404 13.93 -14.44 -33.92
C LYS A 404 12.66 -15.10 -33.39
N SER A 405 11.71 -14.33 -32.88
CA SER A 405 10.42 -14.86 -32.40
C SER A 405 9.59 -15.45 -33.58
N ILE A 406 9.69 -14.88 -34.78
CA ILE A 406 9.02 -15.42 -35.97
C ILE A 406 9.74 -16.71 -36.47
N SER A 407 11.07 -16.79 -36.40
CA SER A 407 11.82 -17.98 -36.75
C SER A 407 11.65 -19.15 -35.76
N SER A 408 11.52 -18.88 -34.48
CA SER A 408 11.24 -19.91 -33.46
C SER A 408 9.80 -20.48 -33.60
N ILE A 409 8.81 -19.68 -33.96
CA ILE A 409 7.45 -20.16 -34.26
C ILE A 409 7.45 -21.05 -35.51
N ASN A 410 8.21 -20.69 -36.55
CA ASN A 410 8.33 -21.51 -37.76
C ASN A 410 9.11 -22.82 -37.54
N ASN A 411 10.08 -22.85 -36.63
CA ASN A 411 10.80 -24.08 -36.22
C ASN A 411 9.91 -25.01 -35.39
N PHE A 412 9.05 -24.48 -34.50
CA PHE A 412 8.05 -25.30 -33.80
C PHE A 412 7.03 -25.94 -34.73
N ILE A 413 6.59 -25.24 -35.78
CA ILE A 413 5.66 -25.76 -36.76
C ILE A 413 6.32 -26.83 -37.65
N ASN A 414 7.61 -26.74 -37.93
CA ASN A 414 8.35 -27.71 -38.73
C ASN A 414 8.75 -28.96 -37.92
N ASP A 415 9.10 -28.84 -36.64
CA ASP A 415 9.41 -29.98 -35.77
C ASP A 415 8.20 -30.88 -35.49
N ASP A 416 6.98 -30.32 -35.41
CA ASP A 416 5.77 -31.12 -35.25
C ASP A 416 5.40 -31.89 -36.54
N ASN A 417 5.77 -31.40 -37.75
CA ASN A 417 5.56 -32.10 -38.98
C ASN A 417 6.57 -33.22 -39.25
N GLU A 418 7.82 -33.13 -38.73
CA GLU A 418 8.80 -34.24 -38.87
C GLU A 418 8.55 -35.36 -37.87
N LYS A 419 8.00 -35.10 -36.69
CA LYS A 419 7.65 -36.13 -35.72
C LYS A 419 6.44 -36.99 -36.11
N TYR A 420 5.58 -36.53 -37.04
CA TYR A 420 4.45 -37.30 -37.53
C TYR A 420 4.78 -38.21 -38.74
N ASN A 421 5.93 -38.03 -39.40
CA ASN A 421 6.30 -38.78 -40.59
C ASN A 421 7.36 -39.90 -40.35
N SER A 422 7.86 -40.11 -39.14
CA SER A 422 8.89 -41.12 -38.85
C SER A 422 8.43 -42.36 -38.06
N SER A 423 7.12 -42.62 -37.94
CA SER A 423 6.60 -43.78 -37.21
C SER A 423 5.72 -44.74 -38.00
N PHE A 424 5.93 -44.87 -39.30
CA PHE A 424 5.37 -45.99 -40.08
C PHE A 424 6.44 -46.57 -40.96
N ASN A 425 7.11 -47.63 -40.49
CA ASN A 425 7.54 -48.79 -41.27
C ASN A 425 7.93 -49.94 -40.38
N GLU A 426 7.15 -51.00 -40.61
CA GLU A 426 7.46 -52.41 -40.73
C GLU A 426 7.60 -53.33 -39.48
N ASN A 427 6.67 -54.27 -39.51
CA ASN A 427 6.77 -55.72 -39.31
C ASN A 427 6.40 -56.29 -37.94
N ASN A 428 5.32 -57.01 -37.83
CA ASN A 428 5.01 -58.44 -38.07
C ASN A 428 3.78 -58.89 -37.26
N ILE A 429 2.80 -59.37 -38.06
CA ILE A 429 2.05 -60.63 -37.93
C ILE A 429 1.76 -61.22 -36.52
N VAL A 430 0.47 -61.30 -36.18
CA VAL A 430 -0.36 -62.48 -35.93
C VAL A 430 -1.76 -62.05 -35.48
N ASN A 431 -2.76 -62.44 -36.31
CA ASN A 431 -4.21 -62.56 -35.99
C ASN A 431 -4.44 -63.88 -35.19
N PRO A 432 -5.63 -64.22 -34.65
CA PRO A 432 -6.97 -63.67 -34.90
C PRO A 432 -7.89 -63.56 -33.63
N ASP A 433 -9.08 -63.08 -33.93
CA ASP A 433 -10.41 -63.45 -33.46
C ASP A 433 -11.22 -62.47 -32.61
N ASN A 434 -12.28 -62.05 -33.32
CA ASN A 434 -13.72 -62.03 -32.97
C ASN A 434 -14.28 -60.94 -32.03
N ASN A 435 -15.14 -60.25 -32.66
CA ASN A 435 -16.58 -60.05 -32.48
C ASN A 435 -17.12 -58.66 -32.05
N ASN A 436 -17.89 -58.19 -33.03
CA ASN A 436 -19.22 -57.57 -32.94
C ASN A 436 -19.44 -56.23 -32.17
N GLY A 437 -19.95 -55.30 -32.99
CA GLY A 437 -21.02 -54.43 -32.52
C GLY A 437 -21.08 -53.05 -33.18
N ASN A 438 -21.74 -53.00 -34.36
CA ASN A 438 -22.56 -51.90 -34.92
C ASN A 438 -22.76 -50.64 -34.07
N SER A 439 -22.75 -49.42 -34.51
CA SER A 439 -23.49 -48.85 -35.66
C SER A 439 -23.43 -47.31 -35.65
N HIS A 440 -23.62 -46.74 -36.86
CA HIS A 440 -24.15 -45.43 -37.27
C HIS A 440 -23.21 -44.22 -37.32
N ILE A 441 -22.73 -44.00 -38.50
CA ILE A 441 -22.83 -42.98 -39.56
C ILE A 441 -23.83 -41.85 -39.29
N SER A 442 -23.33 -40.62 -39.36
CA SER A 442 -23.99 -39.60 -40.20
C SER A 442 -23.02 -38.46 -40.53
N ASN A 443 -22.87 -38.31 -41.85
CA ASN A 443 -22.26 -37.19 -42.56
C ASN A 443 -22.99 -35.89 -42.30
N ILE A 444 -22.25 -34.78 -42.26
CA ILE A 444 -22.70 -33.54 -42.86
C ILE A 444 -21.49 -32.85 -43.51
N ASN A 445 -21.48 -32.88 -44.85
CA ASN A 445 -20.78 -31.95 -45.74
C ASN A 445 -21.61 -30.68 -45.89
N SER A 446 -20.99 -29.50 -45.83
CA SER A 446 -21.39 -28.33 -46.62
C SER A 446 -20.24 -27.34 -46.67
N GLN A 447 -19.58 -27.25 -47.83
CA GLN A 447 -19.57 -26.13 -48.78
C GLN A 447 -19.30 -24.75 -48.16
N PHE A 448 -18.11 -24.22 -48.45
CA PHE A 448 -18.00 -22.81 -48.80
C PHE A 448 -17.09 -22.59 -49.99
N SER A 449 -17.70 -21.97 -50.98
CA SER A 449 -17.21 -21.62 -52.28
C SER A 449 -16.26 -20.41 -52.24
N SER A 450 -15.26 -20.51 -53.11
CA SER A 450 -14.38 -19.44 -53.58
C SER A 450 -15.14 -18.29 -54.25
N SER A 451 -14.82 -17.04 -53.88
CA SER A 451 -15.02 -15.89 -54.76
C SER A 451 -13.74 -15.06 -54.80
N GLY A 452 -13.17 -15.03 -55.98
CA GLY A 452 -12.00 -14.24 -56.33
C GLY A 452 -12.35 -12.74 -56.39
N ILE A 453 -11.37 -11.94 -56.04
CA ILE A 453 -11.34 -10.50 -56.33
C ILE A 453 -10.02 -10.20 -57.06
N THR A 454 -10.19 -9.65 -58.23
CA THR A 454 -9.21 -9.14 -59.18
C THR A 454 -8.42 -7.95 -58.61
N TYR A 455 -7.11 -7.97 -58.90
CA TYR A 455 -6.22 -6.82 -58.71
C TYR A 455 -6.51 -5.73 -59.74
N ASP A 456 -6.70 -4.51 -59.28
CA ASP A 456 -6.57 -3.31 -60.07
C ASP A 456 -5.47 -2.42 -59.54
N ASN A 457 -4.47 -2.19 -60.37
CA ASN A 457 -3.33 -1.32 -60.13
C ASN A 457 -3.74 0.10 -60.50
N THR A 458 -3.76 1.04 -59.58
CA THR A 458 -3.31 2.43 -59.87
C THR A 458 -3.21 3.29 -58.58
N GLN A 459 -2.13 4.06 -58.56
CA GLN A 459 -1.84 5.26 -57.79
C GLN A 459 -1.16 5.12 -56.40
N ASN A 460 0.15 5.39 -56.45
CA ASN A 460 1.00 5.88 -55.41
C ASN A 460 0.37 7.08 -54.69
N GLN A 461 0.01 6.91 -53.43
CA GLN A 461 0.00 7.98 -52.45
C GLN A 461 0.74 7.47 -51.22
N ALA A 462 1.79 8.18 -50.86
CA ALA A 462 2.56 8.00 -49.65
C ALA A 462 1.62 8.16 -48.43
N ILE A 463 1.25 7.02 -47.83
CA ILE A 463 0.61 7.03 -46.50
C ILE A 463 1.75 7.18 -45.49
N SER A 464 1.86 8.36 -44.95
CA SER A 464 2.60 8.63 -43.74
C SER A 464 2.03 7.72 -42.65
N THR A 465 2.80 6.72 -42.24
CA THR A 465 2.56 5.98 -41.00
C THR A 465 2.81 6.92 -39.82
N GLU A 466 1.83 7.73 -39.49
CA GLU A 466 1.70 8.29 -38.15
C GLU A 466 1.34 7.14 -37.21
N SER A 467 2.37 6.60 -36.58
CA SER A 467 2.19 5.81 -35.37
C SER A 467 1.39 6.66 -34.38
N ILE A 468 0.22 6.18 -34.00
CA ILE A 468 -0.59 6.73 -32.89
C ILE A 468 0.28 6.62 -31.61
N LYS A 469 1.12 7.63 -31.39
CA LYS A 469 1.67 7.90 -30.07
C LYS A 469 0.48 8.36 -29.25
N SER A 470 0.03 7.54 -28.29
CA SER A 470 -0.78 8.04 -27.19
C SER A 470 0.01 9.21 -26.58
N GLU A 471 -0.49 10.43 -26.73
CA GLU A 471 0.13 11.63 -26.15
C GLU A 471 0.13 11.48 -24.63
N SER A 472 1.22 11.00 -24.09
CA SER A 472 1.43 10.98 -22.64
C SER A 472 1.54 12.43 -22.19
N LYS A 473 0.59 12.89 -21.37
CA LYS A 473 0.54 14.25 -20.83
C LYS A 473 1.75 14.50 -19.94
N ALA A 474 2.48 15.59 -20.18
CA ALA A 474 3.61 16.02 -19.35
C ALA A 474 3.20 16.14 -17.86
N LYS A 475 3.97 15.54 -16.97
CA LYS A 475 3.66 15.44 -15.53
C LYS A 475 4.13 16.65 -14.72
N PHE A 476 5.09 17.40 -15.22
CA PHE A 476 5.58 18.64 -14.64
C PHE A 476 5.95 19.65 -15.75
N PRO A 477 6.11 20.96 -15.43
CA PRO A 477 6.40 21.98 -16.44
C PRO A 477 7.76 21.75 -17.12
N ASP A 478 8.00 22.46 -18.21
CA ASP A 478 9.30 22.46 -18.89
C ASP A 478 10.28 23.29 -18.08
N LEU A 479 11.34 22.67 -17.58
CA LEU A 479 12.27 23.28 -16.66
C LEU A 479 13.46 23.88 -17.42
N ARG A 480 13.83 25.12 -17.12
CA ARG A 480 15.09 25.71 -17.58
C ARG A 480 16.25 25.19 -16.74
N ILE A 481 17.19 24.49 -17.35
CA ILE A 481 18.35 23.94 -16.65
C ILE A 481 19.32 25.06 -16.32
N ILE A 482 19.71 25.13 -15.05
CA ILE A 482 20.74 26.08 -14.55
C ILE A 482 22.12 25.40 -14.65
N GLY A 483 22.22 24.11 -14.33
CA GLY A 483 23.44 23.34 -14.39
C GLY A 483 23.46 22.11 -13.48
N GLN A 484 24.61 21.44 -13.42
CA GLN A 484 24.81 20.27 -12.60
C GLN A 484 25.62 20.62 -11.33
N PHE A 485 25.18 20.11 -10.18
CA PHE A 485 25.88 20.26 -8.91
C PHE A 485 26.44 18.91 -8.45
N ASN A 486 27.74 18.89 -8.15
CA ASN A 486 28.50 17.74 -7.60
C ASN A 486 28.32 16.44 -8.41
N LYS A 487 28.12 16.51 -9.73
CA LYS A 487 27.86 15.37 -10.63
C LYS A 487 26.72 14.45 -10.16
N THR A 488 25.85 14.96 -9.31
CA THR A 488 24.77 14.18 -8.65
C THR A 488 23.42 14.82 -8.84
N TYR A 489 23.34 16.15 -8.80
CA TYR A 489 22.10 16.89 -8.85
C TYR A 489 22.04 17.82 -10.05
N ILE A 490 20.90 17.84 -10.74
CA ILE A 490 20.60 18.83 -11.77
C ILE A 490 19.79 19.93 -11.10
N LEU A 491 20.24 21.18 -11.26
CA LEU A 491 19.56 22.39 -10.83
C LEU A 491 18.79 22.94 -12.01
N ALA A 492 17.50 23.21 -11.82
CA ALA A 492 16.63 23.78 -12.84
C ALA A 492 15.64 24.74 -12.20
N GLU A 493 15.03 25.62 -13.00
CA GLU A 493 14.04 26.57 -12.53
C GLU A 493 12.82 26.64 -13.44
N TYR A 494 11.70 27.04 -12.86
CA TYR A 494 10.47 27.41 -13.58
C TYR A 494 9.60 28.28 -12.66
N ALA A 495 9.15 29.44 -13.15
CA ALA A 495 8.22 30.36 -12.47
C ALA A 495 8.60 30.59 -10.99
N ASP A 496 9.79 31.14 -10.72
CA ASP A 496 10.31 31.52 -9.39
C ASP A 496 10.46 30.32 -8.40
N ILE A 497 10.49 29.10 -8.94
CA ILE A 497 10.71 27.88 -8.18
C ILE A 497 12.02 27.22 -8.60
N LEU A 498 12.90 26.96 -7.64
CA LEU A 498 14.10 26.16 -7.83
C LEU A 498 13.76 24.68 -7.72
N TYR A 499 14.13 23.90 -8.73
CA TYR A 499 14.03 22.45 -8.75
C TYR A 499 15.43 21.83 -8.61
N ILE A 500 15.54 20.84 -7.74
CA ILE A 500 16.74 20.03 -7.59
C ILE A 500 16.36 18.58 -7.91
N ILE A 501 17.02 18.00 -8.90
CA ILE A 501 16.71 16.70 -9.44
C ILE A 501 17.91 15.78 -9.19
N ASP A 502 17.67 14.63 -8.53
CA ASP A 502 18.67 13.59 -8.35
C ASP A 502 18.85 12.83 -9.68
N GLN A 503 20.00 13.05 -10.33
CA GLN A 503 20.34 12.47 -11.63
C GLN A 503 20.31 10.94 -11.61
N HIS A 504 20.84 10.31 -10.55
CA HIS A 504 20.90 8.86 -10.42
C HIS A 504 19.49 8.28 -10.25
N ALA A 505 18.70 8.86 -9.35
CA ALA A 505 17.33 8.43 -9.10
C ALA A 505 16.43 8.64 -10.33
N ALA A 506 16.65 9.70 -11.12
CA ALA A 506 15.95 9.96 -12.37
C ALA A 506 16.24 8.89 -13.43
N HIS A 507 17.51 8.58 -13.69
CA HIS A 507 17.90 7.50 -14.60
C HIS A 507 17.35 6.13 -14.19
N GLU A 508 17.48 5.80 -12.90
CA GLU A 508 16.96 4.55 -12.35
C GLU A 508 15.44 4.43 -12.60
N LYS A 509 14.70 5.52 -12.41
CA LYS A 509 13.25 5.53 -12.58
C LYS A 509 12.82 5.40 -14.04
N ILE A 510 13.48 6.10 -14.95
CA ILE A 510 13.20 6.00 -16.39
C ILE A 510 13.43 4.57 -16.89
N LEU A 511 14.57 3.98 -16.52
CA LEU A 511 14.89 2.58 -16.88
C LEU A 511 13.87 1.61 -16.28
N TYR A 512 13.49 1.81 -15.03
CA TYR A 512 12.50 0.97 -14.37
C TYR A 512 11.15 0.99 -15.08
N GLU A 513 10.61 2.15 -15.41
CA GLU A 513 9.32 2.25 -16.08
C GLU A 513 9.35 1.71 -17.52
N LYS A 514 10.47 1.95 -18.22
CA LYS A 514 10.68 1.37 -19.55
C LYS A 514 10.70 -0.15 -19.49
N TYR A 515 11.51 -0.71 -18.61
CA TYR A 515 11.65 -2.16 -18.46
C TYR A 515 10.38 -2.83 -17.93
N SER A 516 9.68 -2.21 -16.97
CA SER A 516 8.38 -2.72 -16.49
C SER A 516 7.34 -2.76 -17.60
N ARG A 517 7.30 -1.73 -18.45
CA ARG A 517 6.41 -1.69 -19.62
C ARG A 517 6.79 -2.75 -20.66
N ASP A 518 8.09 -2.94 -20.91
CA ASP A 518 8.58 -3.96 -21.84
C ASP A 518 8.25 -5.38 -21.33
N ILE A 519 8.29 -5.61 -20.00
CA ILE A 519 7.84 -6.85 -19.36
C ILE A 519 6.32 -7.06 -19.57
N GLU A 520 5.51 -6.04 -19.31
CA GLU A 520 4.04 -6.11 -19.44
C GLU A 520 3.61 -6.38 -20.87
N ASN A 521 4.30 -5.81 -21.84
CA ASN A 521 4.02 -5.98 -23.27
C ASN A 521 4.65 -7.25 -23.88
N GLY A 522 5.56 -7.94 -23.15
CA GLY A 522 6.32 -9.07 -23.68
C GLY A 522 7.35 -8.68 -24.75
N GLU A 523 7.77 -7.41 -24.80
CA GLU A 523 8.68 -6.85 -25.82
C GLU A 523 10.08 -6.56 -25.28
N ILE A 524 10.60 -7.37 -24.36
CA ILE A 524 11.92 -7.14 -23.74
C ILE A 524 13.03 -7.30 -24.77
N VAL A 525 13.84 -6.27 -24.94
CA VAL A 525 15.05 -6.34 -25.75
C VAL A 525 16.15 -7.05 -24.99
N VAL A 526 16.61 -8.19 -25.51
CA VAL A 526 17.67 -8.99 -24.89
C VAL A 526 18.99 -8.85 -25.64
N GLN A 527 20.10 -8.99 -24.91
CA GLN A 527 21.45 -9.01 -25.44
C GLN A 527 22.07 -10.38 -25.18
N GLN A 528 22.60 -11.00 -26.24
CA GLN A 528 23.34 -12.23 -26.13
C GLN A 528 24.72 -11.97 -25.50
N LEU A 529 25.10 -12.82 -24.56
CA LEU A 529 26.46 -12.79 -23.98
C LEU A 529 27.46 -13.36 -24.98
N LEU A 530 28.63 -12.76 -25.08
CA LEU A 530 29.70 -13.21 -25.96
C LEU A 530 30.11 -14.68 -25.70
N LEU A 531 30.09 -15.06 -24.43
CA LEU A 531 30.26 -16.44 -23.98
C LEU A 531 29.15 -16.74 -22.97
N PRO A 532 28.47 -17.88 -23.07
CA PRO A 532 27.52 -18.31 -22.08
C PRO A 532 28.12 -18.37 -20.69
N CYS A 533 27.49 -17.83 -19.68
CA CYS A 533 27.98 -17.84 -18.32
C CYS A 533 27.47 -19.09 -17.59
N LEU A 534 28.37 -20.04 -17.27
CA LEU A 534 28.02 -21.21 -16.48
C LEU A 534 28.03 -20.84 -14.99
N ILE A 535 26.91 -21.19 -14.32
CA ILE A 535 26.67 -20.88 -12.91
C ILE A 535 26.29 -22.17 -12.19
N ASP A 536 27.16 -22.60 -11.27
CA ASP A 536 26.87 -23.70 -10.37
C ASP A 536 26.03 -23.17 -9.20
N LEU A 537 24.83 -23.70 -9.04
CA LEU A 537 23.88 -23.31 -8.00
C LEU A 537 23.93 -24.31 -6.85
N SER A 538 23.67 -23.85 -5.62
CA SER A 538 23.36 -24.76 -4.53
C SER A 538 22.03 -25.48 -4.82
N LEU A 539 21.76 -26.60 -4.15
CA LEU A 539 20.51 -27.32 -4.35
C LEU A 539 19.28 -26.41 -4.11
N ASP A 540 19.32 -25.63 -3.02
CA ASP A 540 18.23 -24.68 -2.66
C ASP A 540 18.08 -23.52 -3.67
N ASP A 541 19.21 -23.07 -4.26
CA ASP A 541 19.18 -22.03 -5.30
C ASP A 541 18.59 -22.58 -6.60
N TYR A 542 18.96 -23.81 -6.94
CA TYR A 542 18.43 -24.49 -8.12
C TYR A 542 16.93 -24.77 -8.02
N GLU A 543 16.46 -25.22 -6.85
CA GLU A 543 15.03 -25.36 -6.58
C GLU A 543 14.28 -24.04 -6.70
N CYS A 544 14.79 -22.96 -6.08
CA CYS A 544 14.21 -21.63 -6.21
C CYS A 544 14.19 -21.13 -7.67
N TYR A 545 15.23 -21.38 -8.43
CA TYR A 545 15.28 -21.08 -9.87
C TYR A 545 14.20 -21.88 -10.62
N ASN A 546 14.08 -23.19 -10.39
CA ASN A 546 13.09 -24.05 -11.05
C ASN A 546 11.66 -23.63 -10.77
N GLU A 547 11.35 -23.28 -9.53
CA GLU A 547 10.01 -22.76 -9.14
C GLU A 547 9.68 -21.42 -9.81
N ASN A 548 10.68 -20.67 -10.28
CA ASN A 548 10.51 -19.31 -10.81
C ASN A 548 11.02 -19.18 -12.27
N LYS A 549 11.19 -20.27 -13.03
CA LYS A 549 11.70 -20.25 -14.42
C LYS A 549 10.94 -19.25 -15.30
N ASP A 550 9.60 -19.28 -15.26
CA ASP A 550 8.76 -18.39 -16.05
C ASP A 550 9.01 -16.92 -15.74
N ILE A 551 9.36 -16.61 -14.49
CA ILE A 551 9.64 -15.24 -14.07
C ILE A 551 10.96 -14.74 -14.68
N PHE A 552 12.00 -15.60 -14.74
CA PHE A 552 13.25 -15.25 -15.40
C PHE A 552 13.07 -15.06 -16.90
N ILE A 553 12.33 -15.96 -17.56
CA ILE A 553 12.00 -15.86 -18.99
C ILE A 553 11.23 -14.56 -19.28
N ASN A 554 10.18 -14.30 -18.49
CA ASN A 554 9.36 -13.08 -18.61
C ASN A 554 10.12 -11.80 -18.26
N SER A 555 11.29 -11.91 -17.62
CA SER A 555 12.19 -10.79 -17.32
C SER A 555 13.34 -10.68 -18.36
N GLY A 556 13.30 -11.44 -19.46
CA GLY A 556 14.29 -11.36 -20.54
C GLY A 556 15.62 -12.06 -20.27
N PHE A 557 15.65 -13.04 -19.36
CA PHE A 557 16.81 -13.91 -19.17
C PHE A 557 16.62 -15.20 -19.96
N VAL A 558 17.60 -15.55 -20.80
CA VAL A 558 17.64 -16.85 -21.48
C VAL A 558 18.64 -17.74 -20.77
N ILE A 559 18.11 -18.73 -20.06
CA ILE A 559 18.86 -19.65 -19.21
C ILE A 559 18.56 -21.08 -19.66
N GLU A 560 19.60 -21.89 -19.85
CA GLU A 560 19.49 -23.32 -20.17
C GLU A 560 20.06 -24.16 -19.03
N GLU A 561 19.54 -25.36 -18.86
CA GLU A 561 20.08 -26.36 -17.96
C GLU A 561 21.35 -26.99 -18.57
N PHE A 562 22.43 -27.04 -17.81
CA PHE A 562 23.71 -27.58 -18.29
C PHE A 562 24.06 -28.95 -17.71
N GLY A 563 23.25 -29.45 -16.77
CA GLY A 563 23.39 -30.71 -16.06
C GLY A 563 23.71 -30.55 -14.57
N GLY A 564 23.17 -31.46 -13.75
CA GLY A 564 23.21 -31.32 -12.30
C GLY A 564 22.49 -30.07 -11.83
N ASN A 565 23.16 -29.26 -10.99
CA ASN A 565 22.64 -27.99 -10.50
C ASN A 565 23.27 -26.79 -11.25
N THR A 566 23.88 -27.03 -12.44
CA THR A 566 24.53 -25.99 -13.23
C THR A 566 23.57 -25.44 -14.30
N ILE A 567 23.51 -24.14 -14.41
CA ILE A 567 22.75 -23.41 -15.43
C ILE A 567 23.69 -22.61 -16.34
N SER A 568 23.27 -22.43 -17.58
CA SER A 568 23.98 -21.65 -18.61
C SER A 568 23.16 -20.41 -18.95
N LEU A 569 23.62 -19.24 -18.53
CA LEU A 569 23.01 -17.95 -18.87
C LEU A 569 23.54 -17.49 -20.24
N LYS A 570 22.65 -17.37 -21.23
CA LYS A 570 23.01 -17.03 -22.61
C LYS A 570 22.67 -15.60 -22.98
N GLU A 571 21.50 -15.12 -22.56
CA GLU A 571 21.04 -13.78 -22.88
C GLU A 571 20.53 -13.06 -21.62
N VAL A 572 20.71 -11.75 -21.58
CA VAL A 572 20.27 -10.86 -20.50
C VAL A 572 19.55 -9.66 -21.09
N PRO A 573 18.67 -8.96 -20.35
CA PRO A 573 18.12 -7.69 -20.79
C PRO A 573 19.21 -6.73 -21.26
N TYR A 574 18.99 -6.03 -22.38
CA TYR A 574 19.98 -5.21 -23.08
C TYR A 574 20.73 -4.21 -22.16
N PHE A 575 20.02 -3.54 -21.28
CA PHE A 575 20.61 -2.55 -20.38
C PHE A 575 21.50 -3.15 -19.28
N LEU A 576 21.51 -4.49 -19.13
CA LEU A 576 22.37 -5.21 -18.18
C LEU A 576 23.71 -5.66 -18.80
N GLY A 577 23.97 -5.40 -20.08
CA GLY A 577 25.11 -5.92 -20.82
C GLY A 577 26.51 -5.52 -20.32
N LYS A 578 26.59 -4.54 -19.41
CA LYS A 578 27.85 -4.08 -18.77
C LYS A 578 28.06 -4.65 -17.37
N LEU A 579 27.17 -5.51 -16.87
CA LEU A 579 27.18 -6.02 -15.49
C LEU A 579 27.77 -7.43 -15.39
N ASP A 580 28.24 -7.77 -14.19
CA ASP A 580 28.54 -9.16 -13.83
C ASP A 580 27.22 -9.96 -13.75
N ALA A 581 26.86 -10.57 -14.87
CA ALA A 581 25.61 -11.29 -15.06
C ALA A 581 25.42 -12.43 -14.02
N LYS A 582 26.54 -13.09 -13.63
CA LYS A 582 26.53 -14.17 -12.63
C LYS A 582 26.10 -13.66 -11.24
N ASN A 583 26.82 -12.68 -10.71
CA ASN A 583 26.53 -12.13 -9.39
C ASN A 583 25.16 -11.47 -9.34
N PHE A 584 24.72 -10.87 -10.46
CA PHE A 584 23.40 -10.30 -10.56
C PHE A 584 22.32 -11.37 -10.51
N LEU A 585 22.43 -12.47 -11.26
CA LEU A 585 21.46 -13.56 -11.22
C LEU A 585 21.37 -14.20 -9.82
N LEU A 586 22.50 -14.45 -9.18
CA LEU A 586 22.53 -14.97 -7.81
C LEU A 586 21.81 -14.02 -6.83
N SER A 587 21.99 -12.71 -6.98
CA SER A 587 21.32 -11.74 -6.14
C SER A 587 19.79 -11.70 -6.35
N ILE A 588 19.32 -11.98 -7.57
CA ILE A 588 17.88 -12.16 -7.85
C ILE A 588 17.36 -13.39 -7.12
N ILE A 589 18.04 -14.54 -7.23
CA ILE A 589 17.63 -15.78 -6.55
C ILE A 589 17.55 -15.58 -5.04
N ASP A 590 18.56 -14.96 -4.42
CA ASP A 590 18.55 -14.62 -2.99
C ASP A 590 17.35 -13.75 -2.58
N ASN A 591 17.02 -12.74 -3.40
CA ASN A 591 15.87 -11.89 -3.14
C ASN A 591 14.54 -12.61 -3.32
N LEU A 592 14.41 -13.51 -4.31
CA LEU A 592 13.22 -14.34 -4.49
C LEU A 592 12.99 -15.28 -3.32
N LYS A 593 14.06 -15.90 -2.79
CA LYS A 593 13.99 -16.71 -1.55
C LYS A 593 13.48 -15.89 -0.37
N ASN A 594 13.99 -14.68 -0.16
CA ASN A 594 13.59 -13.78 0.92
C ASN A 594 12.13 -13.31 0.79
N LEU A 595 11.59 -13.23 -0.43
CA LEU A 595 10.18 -12.89 -0.67
C LEU A 595 9.22 -14.02 -0.29
N GLY A 596 9.69 -15.28 -0.28
CA GLY A 596 8.89 -16.48 0.02
C GLY A 596 7.97 -16.94 -1.12
N SER A 597 7.49 -18.17 -1.03
CA SER A 597 6.67 -18.83 -2.07
C SER A 597 5.25 -18.26 -2.26
N GLY A 598 4.78 -17.40 -1.36
CA GLY A 598 3.41 -16.86 -1.36
C GLY A 598 3.21 -15.55 -2.13
N LYS A 599 4.23 -14.98 -2.78
CA LYS A 599 4.10 -13.70 -3.51
C LYS A 599 3.65 -13.90 -4.96
N THR A 600 2.86 -12.95 -5.47
CA THR A 600 2.38 -12.98 -6.86
C THR A 600 3.53 -12.81 -7.85
N VAL A 601 3.35 -13.30 -9.08
CA VAL A 601 4.32 -13.16 -10.19
C VAL A 601 4.66 -11.68 -10.40
N GLU A 602 3.67 -10.79 -10.37
CA GLU A 602 3.81 -9.34 -10.51
C GLU A 602 4.77 -8.73 -9.46
N VAL A 603 4.64 -9.12 -8.18
CA VAL A 603 5.54 -8.65 -7.11
C VAL A 603 6.98 -9.11 -7.34
N LYS A 604 7.17 -10.34 -7.84
CA LYS A 604 8.49 -10.88 -8.14
C LYS A 604 9.12 -10.18 -9.35
N LEU A 605 8.36 -9.95 -10.43
CA LEU A 605 8.80 -9.21 -11.61
C LEU A 605 9.19 -7.77 -11.26
N ASN A 606 8.37 -7.06 -10.48
CA ASN A 606 8.67 -5.72 -10.02
C ASN A 606 9.96 -5.66 -9.16
N LYS A 607 10.22 -6.71 -8.37
CA LYS A 607 11.45 -6.79 -7.60
C LYS A 607 12.68 -6.97 -8.50
N ILE A 608 12.59 -7.84 -9.51
CA ILE A 608 13.65 -8.02 -10.50
C ILE A 608 13.90 -6.72 -11.26
N ALA A 609 12.83 -6.05 -11.73
CA ALA A 609 12.95 -4.78 -12.44
C ALA A 609 13.65 -3.71 -11.58
N THR A 610 13.29 -3.60 -10.30
CA THR A 610 13.92 -2.67 -9.36
C THR A 610 15.42 -2.95 -9.19
N MET A 611 15.80 -4.23 -9.04
CA MET A 611 17.20 -4.63 -8.88
C MET A 611 18.01 -4.40 -10.15
N ALA A 612 17.43 -4.73 -11.31
CA ALA A 612 18.04 -4.59 -12.60
C ALA A 612 18.37 -3.12 -12.92
N CYS A 613 17.41 -2.23 -12.73
CA CYS A 613 17.60 -0.81 -12.98
C CYS A 613 18.63 -0.17 -12.04
N LYS A 614 18.59 -0.54 -10.75
CA LYS A 614 19.62 -0.08 -9.80
C LYS A 614 21.03 -0.51 -10.19
N ALA A 615 21.17 -1.73 -10.69
CA ALA A 615 22.48 -2.27 -11.09
C ALA A 615 22.99 -1.65 -12.42
N ALA A 616 22.08 -1.21 -13.31
CA ALA A 616 22.42 -0.65 -14.61
C ALA A 616 22.89 0.81 -14.55
N VAL A 617 22.51 1.58 -13.54
CA VAL A 617 22.80 3.01 -13.45
C VAL A 617 24.08 3.26 -12.66
N LYS A 618 25.03 3.96 -13.28
CA LYS A 618 26.27 4.42 -12.61
C LYS A 618 26.01 5.77 -11.94
N ALA A 619 26.55 5.95 -10.75
CA ALA A 619 26.48 7.21 -10.02
C ALA A 619 27.69 8.12 -10.37
N ASN A 620 27.49 9.44 -10.24
CA ASN A 620 28.54 10.47 -10.29
C ASN A 620 29.17 10.71 -11.68
N ASP A 621 28.41 10.54 -12.76
CA ASP A 621 28.87 10.92 -14.09
C ASP A 621 28.55 12.41 -14.38
N TYR A 622 29.47 13.09 -15.08
CA TYR A 622 29.22 14.44 -15.59
C TYR A 622 28.27 14.33 -16.79
N LEU A 623 27.16 15.09 -16.77
CA LEU A 623 26.24 15.20 -17.88
C LEU A 623 26.45 16.50 -18.64
N THR A 624 26.43 16.43 -19.95
CA THR A 624 26.37 17.61 -20.82
C THR A 624 24.98 18.28 -20.70
N GLN A 625 24.85 19.52 -21.16
CA GLN A 625 23.57 20.24 -21.20
C GLN A 625 22.49 19.44 -21.93
N LEU A 626 22.81 18.88 -23.08
CA LEU A 626 21.88 18.09 -23.89
C LEU A 626 21.44 16.78 -23.20
N GLU A 627 22.33 16.12 -22.47
CA GLU A 627 22.00 14.91 -21.70
C GLU A 627 21.11 15.23 -20.51
N MET A 628 21.32 16.36 -19.84
CA MET A 628 20.44 16.83 -18.76
C MET A 628 19.06 17.18 -19.31
N GLU A 629 18.96 17.87 -20.45
CA GLU A 629 17.71 18.20 -21.12
C GLU A 629 16.94 16.93 -21.54
N LYS A 630 17.65 15.95 -22.13
CA LYS A 630 17.05 14.67 -22.50
C LYS A 630 16.54 13.92 -21.27
N LEU A 631 17.35 13.85 -20.21
CA LEU A 631 16.97 13.15 -18.98
C LEU A 631 15.72 13.77 -18.35
N ILE A 632 15.63 15.09 -18.28
CA ILE A 632 14.46 15.80 -17.75
C ILE A 632 13.26 15.62 -18.66
N SER A 633 13.46 15.69 -19.99
CA SER A 633 12.40 15.43 -20.95
C SER A 633 11.84 14.02 -20.83
N ASP A 634 12.69 12.99 -20.77
CA ASP A 634 12.27 11.60 -20.61
C ASP A 634 11.54 11.41 -19.28
N LEU A 635 12.06 11.97 -18.18
CA LEU A 635 11.44 11.93 -16.86
C LEU A 635 10.04 12.58 -16.84
N ARG A 636 9.82 13.62 -17.65
CA ARG A 636 8.58 14.39 -17.70
C ARG A 636 7.38 13.59 -18.21
N TYR A 637 7.62 12.56 -19.02
CA TYR A 637 6.57 11.78 -19.68
C TYR A 637 6.35 10.39 -19.10
N ILE A 638 7.10 9.98 -18.08
CA ILE A 638 6.87 8.71 -17.38
C ILE A 638 5.69 8.82 -16.40
N ASP A 639 5.16 7.68 -15.95
CA ASP A 639 3.95 7.66 -15.13
C ASP A 639 4.10 8.31 -13.77
N ASN A 640 5.21 8.09 -13.07
CA ASN A 640 5.49 8.69 -11.77
C ASN A 640 6.93 9.22 -11.71
N PRO A 641 7.19 10.48 -12.12
CA PRO A 641 8.53 11.07 -12.18
C PRO A 641 9.08 11.52 -10.82
N PHE A 642 8.29 11.47 -9.75
CA PHE A 642 8.62 12.17 -8.49
C PHE A 642 9.43 11.32 -7.52
N ASN A 643 9.31 9.99 -7.59
CA ASN A 643 9.98 9.07 -6.68
C ASN A 643 10.59 7.88 -7.41
N CYS A 644 11.81 7.49 -7.00
CA CYS A 644 12.46 6.30 -7.54
C CYS A 644 11.79 5.01 -7.03
N PRO A 645 12.07 3.84 -7.62
CA PRO A 645 11.51 2.56 -7.18
C PRO A 645 11.82 2.20 -5.71
N HIS A 646 12.81 2.85 -5.11
CA HIS A 646 13.22 2.67 -3.71
C HIS A 646 12.55 3.67 -2.75
N GLY A 647 11.67 4.55 -3.25
CA GLY A 647 10.97 5.55 -2.45
C GLY A 647 11.74 6.85 -2.16
N ARG A 648 12.88 7.08 -2.83
CA ARG A 648 13.60 8.36 -2.69
C ARG A 648 12.98 9.40 -3.61
N PRO A 649 12.82 10.66 -3.16
CA PRO A 649 12.38 11.73 -4.05
C PRO A 649 13.42 11.95 -5.16
N ILE A 650 12.93 12.05 -6.39
CA ILE A 650 13.75 12.38 -7.58
C ILE A 650 13.82 13.89 -7.72
N ILE A 651 12.71 14.58 -7.48
CA ILE A 651 12.57 16.01 -7.65
C ILE A 651 12.17 16.64 -6.31
N ILE A 652 12.93 17.62 -5.87
CA ILE A 652 12.55 18.49 -4.75
C ILE A 652 12.48 19.94 -5.27
N LYS A 653 11.58 20.74 -4.69
CA LYS A 653 11.37 22.14 -5.11
C LYS A 653 11.46 23.08 -3.92
N PHE A 654 11.95 24.30 -4.18
CA PHE A 654 11.98 25.40 -3.24
C PHE A 654 11.36 26.64 -3.91
N THR A 655 10.32 27.18 -3.30
CA THR A 655 9.75 28.47 -3.70
C THR A 655 10.69 29.62 -3.28
N GLU A 656 10.59 30.78 -3.94
CA GLU A 656 11.32 31.98 -3.56
C GLU A 656 11.08 32.31 -2.08
N TYR A 657 9.83 32.26 -1.63
CA TYR A 657 9.46 32.48 -0.22
C TYR A 657 10.20 31.55 0.75
N GLU A 658 10.31 30.26 0.42
CA GLU A 658 11.03 29.29 1.27
C GLU A 658 12.53 29.56 1.31
N LEU A 659 13.10 30.02 0.19
CA LEU A 659 14.50 30.43 0.12
C LEU A 659 14.72 31.70 0.95
N ASP A 660 13.90 32.72 0.77
CA ASP A 660 14.00 33.96 1.52
C ASP A 660 13.84 33.77 3.03
N LYS A 661 12.92 32.88 3.43
CA LYS A 661 12.79 32.48 4.83
C LYS A 661 14.04 31.79 5.36
N LYS A 662 14.68 30.92 4.55
CA LYS A 662 15.96 30.27 4.93
C LYS A 662 17.10 31.28 5.05
N PHE A 663 17.13 32.30 4.21
CA PHE A 663 18.09 33.39 4.27
C PHE A 663 17.70 34.50 5.27
N ARG A 664 16.57 34.34 5.98
CA ARG A 664 16.03 35.31 6.93
C ARG A 664 15.78 36.71 6.30
N ARG A 665 15.41 36.73 5.03
CA ARG A 665 15.00 37.98 4.33
C ARG A 665 13.54 38.32 4.63
N ILE A 666 12.76 37.29 5.03
CA ILE A 666 11.37 37.40 5.48
C ILE A 666 11.31 36.80 6.89
N VAL A 667 10.63 37.49 7.82
CA VAL A 667 10.48 37.04 9.23
C VAL A 667 9.22 36.20 9.42
#